data_4199c9af0903eeccf43eeede34aa07d6
#
_entry.id   4199c9af0903eeccf43eeede34aa07d6
#
_cell.length_a   1.000
_cell.length_b   1.000
_cell.length_c   1.000
_cell.angle_alpha   90.00
_cell.angle_beta   90.00
_cell.angle_gamma   90.00
#
_symmetry.space_group_name_H-M   'P 1'
#
loop_
_entity.id
_entity.type
_entity.pdbx_description
1 polymer ?
#
loop_
_entity_poly.entity_id
_entity_poly.type
_entity_poly.pdbx_seq_one_letter_code
_entity_poly.pdbx_strand_id
1 'polypeptide(L)'
;MILKMWMPAIALTVLAQSAVAQSSNGKGEGLATDDPVLMTVDGKPVTRSEFEGIYKKNNKDAAVTKEALNEYLELFINYKLKVREAETLGMDTVRKFRDELAGYRTQLARPYLVDRNLNDQLMQEAYGRSQQEVHASHILVSCTPEASPEDTMKAFKRIMSLRDRVMGGEDFAVVAKAGSNDPSAAQNGGDLGYFSALQMVYPFETVAYSTPVGEVSKPVRTRFGYHIIKVLDKRPARGQVKVAHIMLRAAENDTAKQAAIEKKVHEIHALCVATPDQFADLALKYSEDGGTSAKGGELPMFGTGKMIEEFENESFKLTADGQISEPFKTRYGWHIVKRLEYQAPPTFDQAKSELKGKIQKDSRADITKRAFSAQLRKDYKYTPVMKNIKPLYAMIDSTIFMKGSNLSDTLLRSQVVEGPLTMNGMRYNREINGTLKDGKLVNVRSRQHQDIVPAPEDTVVVRDINEGWILDPAKAKKMTQPLFSLDGRTWTQADFLAYLESKQARGKSEPIKGYVDGKFESWVDETLMSYEDSRLEEKHPEFRMLMKEYRDGILLFELTDQQVWSKAVKDTVGLQAYYAAHANDFMHPVRYEADIYTCANAAVAEQTRKLLKKGKRGEELLNAVNKTSALNLNVESGKWNAEEKPFLKGITTPGLSSNFDVEG
;
A
#
# COMPACT_ATOMS: atom_id res chain seq x y z
N MET A 1 12.85 -34.65 -20.86
CA MET A 1 11.39 -34.92 -21.00
C MET A 1 10.76 -34.53 -19.70
N ILE A 2 10.40 -33.26 -19.61
CA ILE A 2 9.86 -32.64 -18.38
C ILE A 2 8.47 -33.20 -18.20
N LEU A 3 8.30 -33.99 -17.14
CA LEU A 3 7.01 -34.46 -16.66
C LEU A 3 6.15 -33.25 -16.41
N LYS A 4 5.23 -32.94 -17.34
CA LYS A 4 4.08 -32.10 -17.04
C LYS A 4 3.22 -32.89 -16.05
N MET A 5 3.63 -32.87 -14.78
CA MET A 5 2.71 -33.11 -13.69
C MET A 5 1.70 -31.97 -13.73
N TRP A 6 0.53 -32.27 -14.22
CA TRP A 6 -0.65 -31.51 -13.98
C TRP A 6 -0.86 -31.42 -12.47
N MET A 7 -0.33 -30.36 -11.86
CA MET A 7 -0.92 -29.81 -10.67
C MET A 7 -2.18 -29.07 -11.12
N PRO A 8 -3.35 -29.40 -10.63
CA PRO A 8 -4.35 -28.37 -10.46
C PRO A 8 -3.75 -27.47 -9.38
N ALA A 9 -3.01 -26.48 -9.80
CA ALA A 9 -2.69 -25.35 -8.98
C ALA A 9 -4.07 -24.74 -8.60
N ILE A 10 -4.57 -25.13 -7.41
CA ILE A 10 -5.31 -24.20 -6.61
C ILE A 10 -4.24 -23.17 -6.22
N ALA A 11 -3.83 -22.41 -7.21
CA ALA A 11 -3.15 -21.16 -6.96
C ALA A 11 -4.15 -20.36 -6.14
N LEU A 12 -3.88 -20.25 -4.84
CA LEU A 12 -4.33 -19.15 -4.03
C LEU A 12 -3.65 -17.88 -4.59
N THR A 13 -3.93 -17.56 -5.84
CA THR A 13 -3.80 -16.21 -6.33
C THR A 13 -4.84 -15.43 -5.55
N VAL A 14 -4.36 -14.74 -4.53
CA VAL A 14 -5.04 -13.58 -3.93
C VAL A 14 -5.07 -12.49 -5.02
N LEU A 15 -5.83 -12.74 -6.06
CA LEU A 15 -6.45 -11.73 -6.87
C LEU A 15 -7.72 -11.36 -6.10
N ALA A 16 -7.60 -10.31 -5.31
CA ALA A 16 -8.74 -9.48 -4.92
C ALA A 16 -9.32 -8.87 -6.21
N GLN A 17 -9.85 -9.71 -7.08
CA GLN A 17 -10.75 -9.29 -8.12
C GLN A 17 -12.12 -9.22 -7.48
N SER A 18 -12.57 -7.99 -7.29
CA SER A 18 -13.93 -7.59 -7.03
C SER A 18 -14.90 -8.50 -7.77
N ALA A 19 -15.49 -9.47 -7.07
CA ALA A 19 -16.76 -10.03 -7.47
C ALA A 19 -17.77 -8.89 -7.29
N VAL A 20 -18.01 -8.15 -8.35
CA VAL A 20 -19.18 -7.30 -8.49
C VAL A 20 -20.36 -8.27 -8.59
N ALA A 21 -20.90 -8.65 -7.44
CA ALA A 21 -22.22 -9.19 -7.37
C ALA A 21 -23.15 -8.02 -7.75
N GLN A 22 -23.75 -8.10 -8.93
CA GLN A 22 -24.92 -7.30 -9.27
C GLN A 22 -25.96 -7.54 -8.18
N SER A 23 -26.18 -6.55 -7.34
CA SER A 23 -27.26 -6.57 -6.38
C SER A 23 -28.57 -6.39 -7.14
N SER A 24 -29.28 -7.49 -7.35
CA SER A 24 -30.74 -7.40 -7.48
C SER A 24 -31.28 -6.90 -6.14
N ASN A 25 -32.00 -5.79 -6.15
CA ASN A 25 -32.82 -5.31 -5.03
C ASN A 25 -33.84 -6.41 -4.65
N GLY A 26 -33.45 -7.31 -3.76
CA GLY A 26 -34.31 -8.26 -3.10
C GLY A 26 -34.48 -7.86 -1.64
N LYS A 27 -35.69 -7.48 -1.27
CA LYS A 27 -36.14 -7.39 0.11
C LYS A 27 -35.69 -8.63 0.86
N GLY A 28 -35.21 -8.44 2.10
CA GLY A 28 -34.78 -9.51 2.99
C GLY A 28 -35.81 -10.63 3.08
N GLU A 29 -35.58 -11.69 2.35
CA GLU A 29 -36.25 -12.97 2.58
C GLU A 29 -35.47 -13.72 3.65
N GLY A 30 -36.20 -14.14 4.66
CA GLY A 30 -35.70 -14.96 5.77
C GLY A 30 -35.00 -16.21 5.24
N LEU A 31 -34.11 -16.74 6.06
CA LEU A 31 -33.40 -18.02 5.86
C LEU A 31 -34.28 -18.99 5.07
N ALA A 32 -33.85 -19.34 3.88
CA ALA A 32 -34.47 -20.43 3.12
C ALA A 32 -34.38 -21.71 3.98
N THR A 33 -35.51 -22.11 4.53
CA THR A 33 -35.62 -23.29 5.39
C THR A 33 -35.53 -24.61 4.61
N ASP A 34 -35.12 -24.55 3.34
CA ASP A 34 -35.19 -25.69 2.41
C ASP A 34 -33.91 -25.78 1.53
N ASP A 35 -32.70 -25.79 2.16
CA ASP A 35 -31.48 -26.13 1.45
C ASP A 35 -31.21 -27.63 1.57
N PRO A 36 -31.54 -28.44 0.53
CA PRO A 36 -31.53 -29.88 0.64
C PRO A 36 -30.13 -30.41 0.89
N VAL A 37 -30.05 -31.38 1.79
CA VAL A 37 -28.82 -32.11 2.07
C VAL A 37 -28.50 -33.01 0.89
N LEU A 38 -27.33 -32.82 0.25
CA LEU A 38 -26.87 -33.69 -0.85
C LEU A 38 -26.20 -34.95 -0.33
N MET A 39 -25.43 -34.83 0.76
CA MET A 39 -24.70 -35.94 1.36
C MET A 39 -24.37 -35.62 2.81
N THR A 40 -23.94 -36.66 3.54
CA THR A 40 -23.35 -36.49 4.89
C THR A 40 -21.93 -37.03 4.91
N VAL A 41 -21.03 -36.33 5.58
CA VAL A 41 -19.66 -36.78 5.82
C VAL A 41 -19.46 -36.83 7.32
N ASP A 42 -19.25 -38.04 7.85
CA ASP A 42 -19.14 -38.29 9.28
C ASP A 42 -20.29 -37.64 10.10
N GLY A 43 -21.54 -37.87 9.64
CA GLY A 43 -22.74 -37.32 10.26
C GLY A 43 -23.00 -35.82 10.04
N LYS A 44 -22.06 -35.08 9.47
CA LYS A 44 -22.25 -33.65 9.15
C LYS A 44 -22.90 -33.48 7.77
N PRO A 45 -23.99 -32.70 7.67
CA PRO A 45 -24.65 -32.48 6.40
C PRO A 45 -23.84 -31.55 5.49
N VAL A 46 -23.84 -31.87 4.20
CA VAL A 46 -23.35 -31.03 3.12
C VAL A 46 -24.53 -30.69 2.23
N THR A 47 -24.79 -29.40 2.07
CA THR A 47 -26.01 -28.93 1.38
C THR A 47 -25.80 -28.68 -0.10
N ARG A 48 -26.90 -28.58 -0.83
CA ARG A 48 -26.92 -28.25 -2.25
C ARG A 48 -26.27 -26.87 -2.52
N SER A 49 -26.61 -25.87 -1.73
CA SER A 49 -26.05 -24.52 -1.91
C SER A 49 -24.55 -24.48 -1.73
N GLU A 50 -23.99 -25.28 -0.81
CA GLU A 50 -22.55 -25.40 -0.62
C GLU A 50 -21.87 -25.99 -1.85
N PHE A 51 -22.39 -27.08 -2.40
CA PHE A 51 -21.87 -27.70 -3.61
C PHE A 51 -21.96 -26.76 -4.81
N GLU A 52 -23.15 -26.17 -5.08
CA GLU A 52 -23.36 -25.26 -6.19
C GLU A 52 -22.46 -24.02 -6.12
N GLY A 53 -22.27 -23.45 -4.93
CA GLY A 53 -21.41 -22.28 -4.74
C GLY A 53 -19.98 -22.55 -5.16
N ILE A 54 -19.40 -23.67 -4.71
CA ILE A 54 -18.04 -24.07 -5.05
C ILE A 54 -17.93 -24.50 -6.52
N TYR A 55 -18.92 -25.26 -7.04
CA TYR A 55 -18.94 -25.67 -8.44
C TYR A 55 -18.93 -24.47 -9.39
N LYS A 56 -19.87 -23.54 -9.22
CA LYS A 56 -20.01 -22.34 -10.07
C LYS A 56 -18.78 -21.45 -10.03
N LYS A 57 -18.13 -21.35 -8.88
CA LYS A 57 -16.91 -20.54 -8.73
C LYS A 57 -15.75 -21.11 -9.55
N ASN A 58 -15.62 -22.45 -9.55
CA ASN A 58 -14.50 -23.12 -10.19
C ASN A 58 -14.73 -23.40 -11.70
N ASN A 59 -16.00 -23.32 -12.16
CA ASN A 59 -16.40 -23.67 -13.51
C ASN A 59 -17.23 -22.54 -14.17
N LYS A 60 -16.74 -21.32 -14.13
CA LYS A 60 -17.46 -20.10 -14.56
C LYS A 60 -17.95 -20.17 -16.01
N ASP A 61 -17.15 -20.77 -16.89
CA ASP A 61 -17.40 -20.80 -18.34
C ASP A 61 -17.70 -22.21 -18.87
N ALA A 62 -17.85 -23.22 -17.98
CA ALA A 62 -18.11 -24.59 -18.39
C ALA A 62 -19.60 -24.88 -18.56
N ALA A 63 -19.93 -25.60 -19.60
CA ALA A 63 -21.30 -26.12 -19.76
C ALA A 63 -21.63 -27.08 -18.62
N VAL A 64 -22.79 -26.91 -18.00
CA VAL A 64 -23.26 -27.77 -16.91
C VAL A 64 -23.86 -29.02 -17.53
N THR A 65 -23.09 -30.12 -17.57
CA THR A 65 -23.56 -31.44 -18.02
C THR A 65 -23.61 -32.41 -16.84
N LYS A 66 -24.33 -33.48 -16.99
CA LYS A 66 -24.41 -34.53 -15.95
C LYS A 66 -23.07 -35.19 -15.70
N GLU A 67 -22.30 -35.39 -16.74
CA GLU A 67 -20.97 -35.96 -16.70
C GLU A 67 -20.00 -35.05 -15.92
N ALA A 68 -19.94 -33.76 -16.25
CA ALA A 68 -19.12 -32.76 -15.56
C ALA A 68 -19.51 -32.63 -14.08
N LEU A 69 -20.80 -32.70 -13.77
CA LEU A 69 -21.27 -32.68 -12.38
C LEU A 69 -20.81 -33.92 -11.60
N ASN A 70 -20.87 -35.12 -12.21
CA ASN A 70 -20.45 -36.35 -11.56
C ASN A 70 -18.95 -36.39 -11.33
N GLU A 71 -18.13 -35.99 -12.31
CA GLU A 71 -16.67 -35.88 -12.14
C GLU A 71 -16.31 -34.90 -11.04
N TYR A 72 -16.96 -33.75 -11.02
CA TYR A 72 -16.72 -32.75 -9.97
C TYR A 72 -17.19 -33.21 -8.59
N LEU A 73 -18.29 -34.00 -8.53
CA LEU A 73 -18.80 -34.54 -7.28
C LEU A 73 -17.77 -35.44 -6.59
N GLU A 74 -17.06 -36.28 -7.33
CA GLU A 74 -15.97 -37.11 -6.76
C GLU A 74 -14.84 -36.28 -6.17
N LEU A 75 -14.44 -35.22 -6.88
CA LEU A 75 -13.43 -34.28 -6.39
C LEU A 75 -13.92 -33.57 -5.12
N PHE A 76 -15.19 -33.19 -5.12
CA PHE A 76 -15.81 -32.51 -3.98
C PHE A 76 -15.94 -33.42 -2.76
N ILE A 77 -16.31 -34.70 -2.94
CA ILE A 77 -16.35 -35.69 -1.87
C ILE A 77 -14.94 -35.85 -1.25
N ASN A 78 -13.92 -36.03 -2.09
CA ASN A 78 -12.54 -36.15 -1.62
C ASN A 78 -12.08 -34.90 -0.87
N TYR A 79 -12.48 -33.72 -1.34
CA TYR A 79 -12.23 -32.46 -0.64
C TYR A 79 -12.87 -32.47 0.76
N LYS A 80 -14.16 -32.82 0.87
CA LYS A 80 -14.87 -32.85 2.17
C LYS A 80 -14.31 -33.91 3.12
N LEU A 81 -13.90 -35.08 2.61
CA LEU A 81 -13.24 -36.10 3.42
C LEU A 81 -11.91 -35.62 3.99
N LYS A 82 -11.08 -34.93 3.19
CA LYS A 82 -9.83 -34.36 3.67
C LYS A 82 -10.04 -33.28 4.72
N VAL A 83 -11.03 -32.40 4.53
CA VAL A 83 -11.38 -31.39 5.55
C VAL A 83 -11.82 -32.08 6.85
N ARG A 84 -12.61 -33.14 6.75
CA ARG A 84 -13.04 -33.88 7.93
C ARG A 84 -11.90 -34.58 8.64
N GLU A 85 -10.96 -35.16 7.90
CA GLU A 85 -9.75 -35.74 8.48
C GLU A 85 -8.91 -34.70 9.23
N ALA A 86 -8.71 -33.51 8.64
CA ALA A 86 -8.02 -32.41 9.30
C ALA A 86 -8.71 -31.99 10.62
N GLU A 87 -10.05 -31.92 10.64
CA GLU A 87 -10.83 -31.68 11.87
C GLU A 87 -10.63 -32.79 12.92
N THR A 88 -10.66 -34.05 12.50
CA THR A 88 -10.45 -35.20 13.37
C THR A 88 -9.07 -35.21 14.04
N LEU A 89 -8.07 -34.72 13.28
CA LEU A 89 -6.71 -34.50 13.78
C LEU A 89 -6.58 -33.23 14.65
N GLY A 90 -7.66 -32.48 14.84
CA GLY A 90 -7.68 -31.26 15.66
C GLY A 90 -6.93 -30.06 15.06
N MET A 91 -6.67 -30.06 13.76
CA MET A 91 -5.92 -29.00 13.10
C MET A 91 -6.62 -27.63 13.18
N ASP A 92 -7.96 -27.61 13.27
CA ASP A 92 -8.76 -26.39 13.46
C ASP A 92 -8.67 -25.80 14.88
N THR A 93 -8.13 -26.53 15.83
CA THR A 93 -7.95 -26.08 17.22
C THR A 93 -6.60 -25.40 17.46
N VAL A 94 -5.66 -25.54 16.54
CA VAL A 94 -4.30 -24.98 16.66
C VAL A 94 -4.33 -23.46 16.59
N ARG A 95 -3.54 -22.79 17.45
CA ARG A 95 -3.49 -21.33 17.53
C ARG A 95 -3.16 -20.68 16.19
N LYS A 96 -2.15 -21.20 15.46
CA LYS A 96 -1.75 -20.72 14.13
C LYS A 96 -2.94 -20.67 13.17
N PHE A 97 -3.72 -21.76 13.09
CA PHE A 97 -4.92 -21.84 12.25
C PHE A 97 -5.96 -20.77 12.62
N ARG A 98 -6.25 -20.62 13.92
CA ARG A 98 -7.24 -19.64 14.39
C ARG A 98 -6.82 -18.20 14.11
N ASP A 99 -5.54 -17.88 14.33
CA ASP A 99 -4.99 -16.55 14.08
C ASP A 99 -5.02 -16.23 12.57
N GLU A 100 -4.68 -17.20 11.73
CA GLU A 100 -4.71 -17.06 10.26
C GLU A 100 -6.15 -16.86 9.74
N LEU A 101 -7.09 -17.71 10.16
CA LEU A 101 -8.50 -17.59 9.79
C LEU A 101 -9.11 -16.27 10.26
N ALA A 102 -8.80 -15.82 11.48
CA ALA A 102 -9.22 -14.52 12.00
C ALA A 102 -8.64 -13.34 11.18
N GLY A 103 -7.40 -13.49 10.72
CA GLY A 103 -6.77 -12.52 9.81
C GLY A 103 -7.51 -12.40 8.49
N TYR A 104 -7.83 -13.52 7.84
CA TYR A 104 -8.64 -13.53 6.60
C TYR A 104 -10.04 -12.98 6.85
N ARG A 105 -10.71 -13.39 7.95
CA ARG A 105 -12.03 -12.88 8.31
C ARG A 105 -12.05 -11.37 8.41
N THR A 106 -11.05 -10.80 9.09
CA THR A 106 -10.92 -9.33 9.23
C THR A 106 -10.80 -8.64 7.88
N GLN A 107 -10.04 -9.21 6.94
CA GLN A 107 -9.89 -8.63 5.60
C GLN A 107 -11.19 -8.73 4.79
N LEU A 108 -11.84 -9.88 4.83
CA LEU A 108 -13.07 -10.16 4.08
C LEU A 108 -14.29 -9.42 4.63
N ALA A 109 -14.31 -9.08 5.93
CA ALA A 109 -15.38 -8.31 6.57
C ALA A 109 -15.37 -6.82 6.15
N ARG A 110 -14.20 -6.24 5.83
CA ARG A 110 -14.06 -4.81 5.53
C ARG A 110 -15.08 -4.26 4.52
N PRO A 111 -15.38 -4.92 3.38
CA PRO A 111 -16.36 -4.43 2.42
C PRO A 111 -17.80 -4.39 2.94
N TYR A 112 -18.11 -5.11 4.00
CA TYR A 112 -19.44 -5.16 4.62
C TYR A 112 -19.62 -4.12 5.73
N LEU A 113 -18.50 -3.57 6.23
CA LEU A 113 -18.48 -2.59 7.33
C LEU A 113 -18.36 -1.15 6.84
N VAL A 114 -18.92 -0.85 5.69
CA VAL A 114 -18.96 0.48 5.08
C VAL A 114 -20.29 0.69 4.35
N ASP A 115 -20.75 1.94 4.28
CA ASP A 115 -21.84 2.28 3.38
C ASP A 115 -21.38 2.18 1.93
N ARG A 116 -21.74 1.08 1.26
CA ARG A 116 -21.34 0.80 -0.13
C ARG A 116 -21.90 1.83 -1.09
N ASN A 117 -23.17 2.21 -0.93
CA ASN A 117 -23.81 3.14 -1.84
C ASN A 117 -23.16 4.51 -1.79
N LEU A 118 -22.93 5.02 -0.58
CA LEU A 118 -22.23 6.30 -0.40
C LEU A 118 -20.78 6.24 -0.87
N ASN A 119 -20.10 5.12 -0.61
CA ASN A 119 -18.72 4.93 -1.09
C ASN A 119 -18.64 4.92 -2.63
N ASP A 120 -19.57 4.26 -3.30
CA ASP A 120 -19.66 4.24 -4.76
C ASP A 120 -19.99 5.64 -5.31
N GLN A 121 -20.90 6.38 -4.67
CA GLN A 121 -21.20 7.76 -5.03
C GLN A 121 -19.97 8.67 -4.90
N LEU A 122 -19.24 8.59 -3.78
CA LEU A 122 -18.03 9.38 -3.58
C LEU A 122 -16.91 9.00 -4.55
N MET A 123 -16.86 7.74 -4.98
CA MET A 123 -15.91 7.28 -5.99
C MET A 123 -16.28 7.82 -7.37
N GLN A 124 -17.55 7.81 -7.76
CA GLN A 124 -18.05 8.42 -9.00
C GLN A 124 -17.82 9.95 -9.00
N GLU A 125 -18.08 10.61 -7.88
CA GLU A 125 -17.81 12.05 -7.72
C GLU A 125 -16.32 12.36 -7.88
N ALA A 126 -15.45 11.60 -7.21
CA ALA A 126 -14.01 11.76 -7.30
C ALA A 126 -13.51 11.54 -8.75
N TYR A 127 -14.06 10.54 -9.44
CA TYR A 127 -13.78 10.31 -10.85
C TYR A 127 -14.23 11.48 -11.72
N GLY A 128 -15.48 11.94 -11.58
CA GLY A 128 -15.98 13.07 -12.36
C GLY A 128 -15.12 14.33 -12.15
N ARG A 129 -14.72 14.60 -10.89
CA ARG A 129 -13.80 15.69 -10.59
C ARG A 129 -12.39 15.47 -11.17
N SER A 130 -11.91 14.23 -11.24
CA SER A 130 -10.59 13.91 -11.82
C SER A 130 -10.50 14.14 -13.34
N GLN A 131 -11.64 14.29 -14.01
CA GLN A 131 -11.71 14.64 -15.44
C GLN A 131 -11.53 16.15 -15.69
N GLN A 132 -11.42 16.94 -14.61
CA GLN A 132 -11.25 18.38 -14.66
C GLN A 132 -10.17 18.84 -13.69
N GLU A 133 -9.45 19.88 -14.03
CA GLU A 133 -8.45 20.56 -13.20
C GLU A 133 -8.95 21.95 -12.83
N VAL A 134 -8.73 22.36 -11.59
CA VAL A 134 -9.16 23.66 -11.05
C VAL A 134 -7.92 24.47 -10.68
N HIS A 135 -7.82 25.69 -11.17
CA HIS A 135 -6.86 26.70 -10.71
C HIS A 135 -7.53 27.59 -9.68
N ALA A 136 -6.99 27.65 -8.48
CA ALA A 136 -7.57 28.47 -7.44
C ALA A 136 -6.53 29.10 -6.51
N SER A 137 -6.91 30.24 -5.94
CA SER A 137 -6.21 30.85 -4.82
C SER A 137 -7.02 30.70 -3.53
N HIS A 138 -6.36 30.66 -2.38
CA HIS A 138 -7.04 30.60 -1.09
C HIS A 138 -6.46 31.52 -0.03
N ILE A 139 -7.28 31.83 0.98
CA ILE A 139 -6.88 32.45 2.24
C ILE A 139 -7.27 31.52 3.37
N LEU A 140 -6.35 31.22 4.28
CA LEU A 140 -6.54 30.40 5.45
C LEU A 140 -6.52 31.25 6.72
N VAL A 141 -7.50 31.04 7.61
CA VAL A 141 -7.41 31.42 9.03
C VAL A 141 -7.37 30.14 9.85
N SER A 142 -6.22 29.87 10.46
CA SER A 142 -5.98 28.65 11.22
C SER A 142 -6.91 28.51 12.41
N CYS A 143 -7.46 27.30 12.58
CA CYS A 143 -8.31 26.94 13.70
C CYS A 143 -8.37 25.42 13.79
N THR A 144 -7.82 24.85 14.86
CA THR A 144 -7.77 23.40 15.02
C THR A 144 -9.18 22.80 15.22
N PRO A 145 -9.39 21.52 14.93
CA PRO A 145 -10.68 20.85 15.16
C PRO A 145 -11.16 20.95 16.62
N GLU A 146 -10.21 20.94 17.57
CA GLU A 146 -10.44 20.96 19.01
C GLU A 146 -10.54 22.37 19.61
N ALA A 147 -10.50 23.40 18.75
CA ALA A 147 -10.59 24.80 19.20
C ALA A 147 -11.89 25.07 19.96
N SER A 148 -11.82 25.94 20.98
CA SER A 148 -12.96 26.35 21.73
C SER A 148 -14.03 26.98 20.83
N PRO A 149 -15.34 27.00 21.22
CA PRO A 149 -16.36 27.69 20.48
C PRO A 149 -16.06 29.19 20.29
N GLU A 150 -15.42 29.81 21.28
CA GLU A 150 -15.00 31.22 21.22
C GLU A 150 -13.90 31.42 20.16
N ASP A 151 -12.85 30.58 20.17
CA ASP A 151 -11.76 30.69 19.20
C ASP A 151 -12.24 30.35 17.78
N THR A 152 -13.13 29.37 17.66
CA THR A 152 -13.78 29.02 16.39
C THR A 152 -14.55 30.23 15.85
N MET A 153 -15.31 30.95 16.71
CA MET A 153 -16.03 32.15 16.33
C MET A 153 -15.08 33.30 15.95
N LYS A 154 -13.98 33.48 16.68
CA LYS A 154 -12.94 34.48 16.34
C LYS A 154 -12.36 34.21 14.95
N ALA A 155 -11.99 32.96 14.68
CA ALA A 155 -11.45 32.56 13.38
C ALA A 155 -12.47 32.76 12.26
N PHE A 156 -13.76 32.41 12.49
CA PHE A 156 -14.80 32.61 11.51
C PHE A 156 -15.04 34.10 11.22
N LYS A 157 -15.09 34.96 12.24
CA LYS A 157 -15.24 36.43 12.05
C LYS A 157 -14.03 36.98 11.27
N ARG A 158 -12.83 36.51 11.55
CA ARG A 158 -11.61 36.94 10.84
C ARG A 158 -11.66 36.57 9.36
N ILE A 159 -12.01 35.31 9.02
CA ILE A 159 -12.09 34.93 7.61
C ILE A 159 -13.20 35.67 6.87
N MET A 160 -14.33 35.96 7.54
CA MET A 160 -15.39 36.80 6.97
C MET A 160 -14.89 38.22 6.65
N SER A 161 -14.17 38.86 7.58
CA SER A 161 -13.59 40.17 7.36
C SER A 161 -12.59 40.18 6.16
N LEU A 162 -11.77 39.15 6.02
CA LEU A 162 -10.88 39.03 4.86
C LEU A 162 -11.67 38.82 3.57
N ARG A 163 -12.74 38.05 3.61
CA ARG A 163 -13.65 37.90 2.48
C ARG A 163 -14.31 39.22 2.08
N ASP A 164 -14.81 40.00 3.05
CA ASP A 164 -15.46 41.26 2.79
C ASP A 164 -14.51 42.28 2.13
N ARG A 165 -13.22 42.28 2.48
CA ARG A 165 -12.19 43.07 1.81
C ARG A 165 -12.06 42.68 0.33
N VAL A 166 -11.98 41.39 0.04
CA VAL A 166 -11.90 40.89 -1.35
C VAL A 166 -13.17 41.22 -2.13
N MET A 167 -14.34 41.01 -1.51
CA MET A 167 -15.65 41.37 -2.13
C MET A 167 -15.83 42.87 -2.33
N GLY A 168 -15.14 43.68 -1.53
CA GLY A 168 -15.08 45.14 -1.66
C GLY A 168 -14.11 45.62 -2.76
N GLY A 169 -13.48 44.71 -3.49
CA GLY A 169 -12.63 45.00 -4.64
C GLY A 169 -11.12 45.06 -4.35
N GLU A 170 -10.69 44.75 -3.12
CA GLU A 170 -9.27 44.62 -2.82
C GLU A 170 -8.70 43.35 -3.51
N ASP A 171 -7.51 43.48 -4.04
CA ASP A 171 -6.85 42.36 -4.75
C ASP A 171 -6.66 41.13 -3.84
N PHE A 172 -7.05 39.94 -4.33
CA PHE A 172 -7.04 38.72 -3.54
C PHE A 172 -5.65 38.37 -3.03
N ALA A 173 -4.62 38.50 -3.86
CA ALA A 173 -3.24 38.17 -3.49
C ALA A 173 -2.70 39.15 -2.42
N VAL A 174 -3.07 40.43 -2.47
CA VAL A 174 -2.72 41.40 -1.44
C VAL A 174 -3.36 41.03 -0.10
N VAL A 175 -4.66 40.70 -0.11
CA VAL A 175 -5.36 40.26 1.12
C VAL A 175 -4.79 38.95 1.64
N ALA A 176 -4.44 38.00 0.76
CA ALA A 176 -3.83 36.72 1.15
C ALA A 176 -2.47 36.92 1.79
N LYS A 177 -1.58 37.73 1.20
CA LYS A 177 -0.25 38.05 1.77
C LYS A 177 -0.34 38.69 3.14
N ALA A 178 -1.33 39.56 3.35
CA ALA A 178 -1.51 40.29 4.61
C ALA A 178 -2.24 39.49 5.71
N GLY A 179 -3.14 38.57 5.35
CA GLY A 179 -4.11 38.00 6.28
C GLY A 179 -4.14 36.48 6.40
N SER A 180 -3.58 35.75 5.44
CA SER A 180 -3.56 34.29 5.44
C SER A 180 -2.59 33.74 6.48
N ASN A 181 -2.99 32.64 7.12
CA ASN A 181 -2.11 31.84 7.96
C ASN A 181 -1.41 30.70 7.18
N ASP A 182 -1.66 30.59 5.87
CA ASP A 182 -0.86 29.70 5.02
C ASP A 182 0.54 30.32 4.79
N PRO A 183 1.63 29.64 5.20
CA PRO A 183 2.99 30.16 5.04
C PRO A 183 3.36 30.50 3.60
N SER A 184 2.82 29.78 2.63
CA SER A 184 3.11 30.01 1.19
C SER A 184 2.48 31.30 0.68
N ALA A 185 1.40 31.78 1.29
CA ALA A 185 0.67 32.96 0.85
C ALA A 185 1.51 34.24 0.82
N ALA A 186 2.52 34.34 1.68
CA ALA A 186 3.45 35.47 1.68
C ALA A 186 4.22 35.61 0.35
N GLN A 187 4.49 34.48 -0.31
CA GLN A 187 5.24 34.42 -1.57
C GLN A 187 4.29 34.41 -2.78
N ASN A 188 3.32 33.48 -2.79
CA ASN A 188 2.47 33.21 -3.95
C ASN A 188 1.13 33.97 -3.94
N GLY A 189 0.81 34.78 -2.90
CA GLY A 189 -0.48 35.46 -2.79
C GLY A 189 -1.66 34.51 -2.60
N GLY A 190 -1.40 33.30 -2.10
CA GLY A 190 -2.40 32.25 -1.89
C GLY A 190 -2.71 31.42 -3.13
N ASP A 191 -1.99 31.62 -4.22
CA ASP A 191 -2.15 30.85 -5.46
C ASP A 191 -1.66 29.41 -5.27
N LEU A 192 -2.54 28.44 -5.58
CA LEU A 192 -2.27 27.00 -5.46
C LEU A 192 -1.92 26.36 -6.81
N GLY A 193 -1.99 27.12 -7.91
CA GLY A 193 -1.93 26.58 -9.25
C GLY A 193 -3.12 25.66 -9.57
N TYR A 194 -2.97 24.86 -10.62
CA TYR A 194 -3.95 23.83 -10.97
C TYR A 194 -3.80 22.58 -10.10
N PHE A 195 -4.94 22.04 -9.70
CA PHE A 195 -5.01 20.76 -8.99
C PHE A 195 -6.21 19.94 -9.46
N SER A 196 -6.14 18.64 -9.22
CA SER A 196 -7.19 17.66 -9.54
C SER A 196 -7.82 17.08 -8.25
N ALA A 197 -8.81 16.21 -8.43
CA ALA A 197 -9.44 15.49 -7.34
C ALA A 197 -8.44 14.76 -6.45
N LEU A 198 -8.75 14.65 -5.15
CA LEU A 198 -7.95 13.93 -4.15
C LEU A 198 -6.55 14.54 -3.86
N GLN A 199 -6.28 15.74 -4.36
CA GLN A 199 -5.06 16.49 -4.04
C GLN A 199 -5.29 17.47 -2.87
N MET A 200 -6.53 17.89 -2.66
CA MET A 200 -6.93 18.77 -1.55
C MET A 200 -7.84 18.01 -0.58
N VAL A 201 -7.96 18.50 0.67
CA VAL A 201 -8.91 17.91 1.61
C VAL A 201 -10.34 18.08 1.10
N TYR A 202 -11.19 17.08 1.27
CA TYR A 202 -12.49 16.97 0.64
C TYR A 202 -13.41 18.19 0.80
N PRO A 203 -13.54 18.83 1.98
CA PRO A 203 -14.37 20.03 2.10
C PRO A 203 -13.87 21.20 1.25
N PHE A 204 -12.54 21.37 1.17
CA PHE A 204 -11.90 22.39 0.32
C PHE A 204 -12.13 22.09 -1.16
N GLU A 205 -11.85 20.85 -1.56
CA GLU A 205 -12.05 20.37 -2.92
C GLU A 205 -13.50 20.57 -3.38
N THR A 206 -14.48 20.21 -2.54
CA THR A 206 -15.90 20.34 -2.85
C THR A 206 -16.28 21.79 -3.15
N VAL A 207 -15.78 22.73 -2.36
CA VAL A 207 -16.03 24.16 -2.58
C VAL A 207 -15.30 24.67 -3.82
N ALA A 208 -14.05 24.27 -4.06
CA ALA A 208 -13.31 24.69 -5.25
C ALA A 208 -13.99 24.22 -6.54
N TYR A 209 -14.45 22.96 -6.59
CA TYR A 209 -15.15 22.44 -7.77
C TYR A 209 -16.55 23.05 -7.99
N SER A 210 -17.25 23.42 -6.91
CA SER A 210 -18.61 24.01 -6.99
C SER A 210 -18.63 25.52 -7.19
N THR A 211 -17.54 26.24 -6.86
CA THR A 211 -17.47 27.69 -7.06
C THR A 211 -17.26 28.03 -8.53
N PRO A 212 -18.05 28.93 -9.13
CA PRO A 212 -17.84 29.40 -10.50
C PRO A 212 -16.48 30.08 -10.70
N VAL A 213 -15.97 30.03 -11.95
CA VAL A 213 -14.74 30.75 -12.33
C VAL A 213 -14.93 32.26 -12.12
N GLY A 214 -13.93 32.89 -11.54
CA GLY A 214 -13.94 34.33 -11.18
C GLY A 214 -14.53 34.63 -9.81
N GLU A 215 -15.27 33.72 -9.19
CA GLU A 215 -15.95 33.94 -7.92
C GLU A 215 -15.12 33.55 -6.69
N VAL A 216 -15.51 34.15 -5.55
CA VAL A 216 -14.95 33.87 -4.22
C VAL A 216 -15.98 33.09 -3.39
N SER A 217 -15.62 31.94 -2.90
CA SER A 217 -16.47 31.06 -2.12
C SER A 217 -16.94 31.69 -0.79
N LYS A 218 -17.97 31.09 -0.20
CA LYS A 218 -18.24 31.26 1.24
C LYS A 218 -17.12 30.57 2.05
N PRO A 219 -16.90 30.96 3.32
CA PRO A 219 -15.96 30.27 4.18
C PRO A 219 -16.27 28.77 4.30
N VAL A 220 -15.24 27.94 4.10
CA VAL A 220 -15.32 26.50 4.30
C VAL A 220 -14.42 26.06 5.44
N ARG A 221 -14.94 25.20 6.33
CA ARG A 221 -14.20 24.65 7.45
C ARG A 221 -13.47 23.38 7.02
N THR A 222 -12.18 23.30 7.35
CA THR A 222 -11.37 22.09 7.23
C THR A 222 -10.66 21.78 8.55
N ARG A 223 -9.89 20.70 8.63
CA ARG A 223 -9.03 20.41 9.79
C ARG A 223 -7.97 21.49 10.06
N PHE A 224 -7.63 22.31 9.09
CA PHE A 224 -6.63 23.38 9.21
C PHE A 224 -7.24 24.71 9.70
N GLY A 225 -8.51 24.92 9.49
CA GLY A 225 -9.19 26.17 9.81
C GLY A 225 -10.28 26.55 8.82
N TYR A 226 -10.53 27.84 8.70
CA TYR A 226 -11.47 28.40 7.74
C TYR A 226 -10.74 28.90 6.50
N HIS A 227 -11.27 28.54 5.34
CA HIS A 227 -10.75 28.97 4.04
C HIS A 227 -11.79 29.77 3.27
N ILE A 228 -11.37 30.75 2.49
CA ILE A 228 -12.08 31.28 1.33
C ILE A 228 -11.26 30.97 0.09
N ILE A 229 -11.94 30.63 -1.01
CA ILE A 229 -11.33 30.12 -2.23
C ILE A 229 -11.81 30.99 -3.39
N LYS A 230 -10.88 31.53 -4.18
CA LYS A 230 -11.17 32.19 -5.46
C LYS A 230 -10.81 31.22 -6.57
N VAL A 231 -11.77 30.83 -7.39
CA VAL A 231 -11.51 29.99 -8.57
C VAL A 231 -11.10 30.89 -9.72
N LEU A 232 -9.91 30.64 -10.26
CA LEU A 232 -9.32 31.43 -11.34
C LEU A 232 -9.64 30.83 -12.72
N ASP A 233 -9.58 29.51 -12.83
CA ASP A 233 -9.86 28.80 -14.07
C ASP A 233 -10.27 27.35 -13.82
N LYS A 234 -10.91 26.74 -14.82
CA LYS A 234 -11.20 25.30 -14.88
C LYS A 234 -10.96 24.80 -16.28
N ARG A 235 -10.24 23.67 -16.37
CA ARG A 235 -9.92 23.04 -17.67
C ARG A 235 -10.12 21.53 -17.63
N PRO A 236 -10.29 20.85 -18.77
CA PRO A 236 -10.23 19.38 -18.84
C PRO A 236 -8.89 18.86 -18.31
N ALA A 237 -8.91 17.69 -17.68
CA ALA A 237 -7.70 17.05 -17.21
C ALA A 237 -6.76 16.71 -18.37
N ARG A 238 -5.49 17.04 -18.21
CA ARG A 238 -4.47 16.87 -19.27
C ARG A 238 -3.88 15.45 -19.33
N GLY A 239 -4.21 14.58 -18.37
CA GLY A 239 -3.60 13.26 -18.26
C GLY A 239 -2.21 13.31 -17.64
N GLN A 240 -1.32 12.43 -18.11
CA GLN A 240 0.06 12.34 -17.62
C GLN A 240 1.04 12.31 -18.79
N VAL A 241 2.25 12.79 -18.55
CA VAL A 241 3.31 12.83 -19.54
C VAL A 241 4.62 12.33 -18.93
N LYS A 242 5.35 11.50 -19.66
CA LYS A 242 6.73 11.12 -19.38
C LYS A 242 7.63 11.91 -20.32
N VAL A 243 8.64 12.57 -19.77
CA VAL A 243 9.57 13.38 -20.54
C VAL A 243 11.02 13.09 -20.17
N ALA A 244 11.93 13.42 -21.06
CA ALA A 244 13.34 13.63 -20.75
C ALA A 244 13.63 15.13 -20.86
N HIS A 245 14.55 15.65 -20.05
CA HIS A 245 14.93 17.06 -20.12
C HIS A 245 16.44 17.30 -20.05
N ILE A 246 16.85 18.40 -20.61
CA ILE A 246 18.19 18.99 -20.46
C ILE A 246 18.01 20.29 -19.70
N MET A 247 18.69 20.49 -18.60
CA MET A 247 18.64 21.71 -17.81
C MET A 247 20.00 22.37 -17.76
N LEU A 248 20.04 23.69 -18.00
CA LEU A 248 21.19 24.56 -17.74
C LEU A 248 20.81 25.54 -16.63
N ARG A 249 21.57 25.58 -15.54
CA ARG A 249 21.26 26.44 -14.39
C ARG A 249 21.42 27.91 -14.75
N ALA A 250 20.45 28.73 -14.34
CA ALA A 250 20.55 30.17 -14.51
C ALA A 250 21.45 30.78 -13.40
N ALA A 251 22.30 31.72 -13.81
CA ALA A 251 23.01 32.57 -12.86
C ALA A 251 22.13 33.82 -12.59
N GLU A 252 21.51 33.90 -11.43
CA GLU A 252 20.48 34.90 -11.10
C GLU A 252 20.97 36.36 -11.19
N ASN A 253 22.28 36.64 -11.03
CA ASN A 253 22.81 37.99 -10.85
C ASN A 253 23.90 38.40 -11.87
N ASP A 254 24.07 37.66 -12.97
CA ASP A 254 25.12 37.95 -13.98
C ASP A 254 24.54 37.93 -15.40
N THR A 255 24.23 39.10 -15.93
CA THR A 255 23.62 39.27 -17.24
C THR A 255 24.48 38.74 -18.40
N ALA A 256 25.80 38.80 -18.28
CA ALA A 256 26.72 38.30 -19.32
C ALA A 256 26.71 36.75 -19.31
N LYS A 257 26.69 36.13 -18.15
CA LYS A 257 26.55 34.67 -18.03
C LYS A 257 25.18 34.19 -18.47
N GLN A 258 24.11 34.95 -18.19
CA GLN A 258 22.77 34.61 -18.67
C GLN A 258 22.71 34.57 -20.20
N ALA A 259 23.25 35.57 -20.91
CA ALA A 259 23.31 35.60 -22.37
C ALA A 259 24.13 34.43 -22.95
N ALA A 260 25.25 34.09 -22.30
CA ALA A 260 26.06 32.93 -22.70
C ALA A 260 25.33 31.60 -22.54
N ILE A 261 24.56 31.42 -21.43
CA ILE A 261 23.76 30.24 -21.18
C ILE A 261 22.60 30.14 -22.20
N GLU A 262 21.94 31.26 -22.48
CA GLU A 262 20.86 31.32 -23.46
C GLU A 262 21.37 30.92 -24.85
N LYS A 263 22.51 31.45 -25.29
CA LYS A 263 23.14 31.00 -26.54
C LYS A 263 23.44 29.50 -26.52
N LYS A 264 24.04 29.01 -25.42
CA LYS A 264 24.39 27.59 -25.26
C LYS A 264 23.17 26.69 -25.33
N VAL A 265 22.05 27.06 -24.69
CA VAL A 265 20.84 26.24 -24.72
C VAL A 265 20.24 26.14 -26.10
N HIS A 266 20.27 27.24 -26.89
CA HIS A 266 19.82 27.22 -28.28
C HIS A 266 20.73 26.36 -29.18
N GLU A 267 22.05 26.39 -28.97
CA GLU A 267 22.98 25.49 -29.66
C GLU A 267 22.70 24.02 -29.34
N ILE A 268 22.44 23.70 -28.06
CA ILE A 268 22.07 22.33 -27.64
C ILE A 268 20.71 21.92 -28.22
N HIS A 269 19.74 22.85 -28.25
CA HIS A 269 18.43 22.59 -28.84
C HIS A 269 18.57 22.25 -30.34
N ALA A 270 19.38 23.00 -31.08
CA ALA A 270 19.65 22.71 -32.49
C ALA A 270 20.25 21.29 -32.67
N LEU A 271 21.14 20.85 -31.79
CA LEU A 271 21.66 19.47 -31.79
C LEU A 271 20.56 18.45 -31.49
N CYS A 272 19.72 18.72 -30.50
CA CYS A 272 18.61 17.83 -30.15
C CYS A 272 17.61 17.64 -31.31
N VAL A 273 17.31 18.74 -32.04
CA VAL A 273 16.41 18.69 -33.19
C VAL A 273 17.06 17.98 -34.39
N ALA A 274 18.37 18.20 -34.61
CA ALA A 274 19.10 17.53 -35.68
C ALA A 274 19.29 16.01 -35.45
N THR A 275 19.43 15.60 -34.20
CA THR A 275 19.66 14.20 -33.81
C THR A 275 18.76 13.80 -32.64
N PRO A 276 17.42 13.65 -32.83
CA PRO A 276 16.48 13.38 -31.74
C PRO A 276 16.76 12.09 -30.99
N ASP A 277 17.31 11.08 -31.65
CA ASP A 277 17.62 9.78 -31.03
C ASP A 277 18.81 9.84 -30.04
N GLN A 278 19.67 10.89 -30.19
CA GLN A 278 20.80 11.12 -29.29
C GLN A 278 20.46 12.02 -28.10
N PHE A 279 19.19 12.31 -27.86
CA PHE A 279 18.78 13.22 -26.79
C PHE A 279 19.31 12.76 -25.40
N ALA A 280 19.31 11.46 -25.14
CA ALA A 280 19.84 10.90 -23.89
C ALA A 280 21.35 11.16 -23.71
N ASP A 281 22.13 11.00 -24.78
CA ASP A 281 23.59 11.27 -24.79
C ASP A 281 23.86 12.77 -24.62
N LEU A 282 23.03 13.61 -25.25
CA LEU A 282 23.10 15.07 -25.10
C LEU A 282 22.75 15.51 -23.69
N ALA A 283 21.74 14.85 -23.06
CA ALA A 283 21.40 15.06 -21.65
C ALA A 283 22.54 14.67 -20.72
N LEU A 284 23.15 13.51 -20.93
CA LEU A 284 24.31 13.05 -20.17
C LEU A 284 25.48 14.06 -20.29
N LYS A 285 25.68 14.61 -21.48
CA LYS A 285 26.82 15.49 -21.78
C LYS A 285 26.62 16.93 -21.29
N TYR A 286 25.42 17.47 -21.42
CA TYR A 286 25.17 18.91 -21.27
C TYR A 286 24.24 19.26 -20.11
N SER A 287 23.40 18.34 -19.60
CA SER A 287 22.46 18.66 -18.52
C SER A 287 23.17 18.85 -17.20
N GLU A 288 22.84 19.94 -16.53
CA GLU A 288 23.32 20.29 -15.18
C GLU A 288 22.35 19.81 -14.09
N ASP A 289 21.30 19.04 -14.45
CA ASP A 289 20.46 18.32 -13.49
C ASP A 289 21.10 16.98 -13.10
N GLY A 290 21.83 16.97 -12.00
CA GLY A 290 22.51 15.77 -11.48
C GLY A 290 21.58 14.63 -11.09
N GLY A 291 20.28 14.87 -10.96
CA GLY A 291 19.28 13.84 -10.62
C GLY A 291 18.87 12.98 -11.81
N THR A 292 18.92 13.54 -13.03
CA THR A 292 18.40 12.89 -14.24
C THR A 292 19.42 12.76 -15.35
N SER A 293 20.46 13.60 -15.42
CA SER A 293 21.44 13.59 -16.52
C SER A 293 22.04 12.21 -16.79
N ALA A 294 22.45 11.47 -15.74
CA ALA A 294 23.01 10.13 -15.87
C ALA A 294 22.01 9.07 -16.38
N LYS A 295 20.71 9.41 -16.41
CA LYS A 295 19.62 8.57 -16.92
C LYS A 295 19.06 9.14 -18.24
N GLY A 296 19.87 9.86 -19.01
CA GLY A 296 19.43 10.48 -20.26
C GLY A 296 18.42 11.62 -20.09
N GLY A 297 18.35 12.21 -18.90
CA GLY A 297 17.41 13.29 -18.56
C GLY A 297 15.98 12.83 -18.27
N GLU A 298 15.72 11.52 -18.17
CA GLU A 298 14.36 11.00 -17.94
C GLU A 298 13.80 11.37 -16.57
N LEU A 299 12.56 11.87 -16.57
CA LEU A 299 11.74 12.11 -15.40
C LEU A 299 10.66 11.03 -15.27
N PRO A 300 10.25 10.68 -14.05
CA PRO A 300 9.05 9.86 -13.84
C PRO A 300 7.84 10.50 -14.52
N MET A 301 6.88 9.68 -14.93
CA MET A 301 5.61 10.18 -15.45
C MET A 301 4.92 11.10 -14.43
N PHE A 302 4.42 12.23 -14.90
CA PHE A 302 3.77 13.22 -14.04
C PHE A 302 2.52 13.82 -14.69
N GLY A 303 1.58 14.22 -13.86
CA GLY A 303 0.41 14.99 -14.21
C GLY A 303 0.43 16.35 -13.52
N THR A 304 -0.67 17.06 -13.60
CA THR A 304 -0.85 18.41 -13.06
C THR A 304 -0.56 18.53 -11.56
N GLY A 305 0.17 19.59 -11.17
CA GLY A 305 0.55 19.89 -9.79
C GLY A 305 1.73 19.05 -9.26
N LYS A 306 2.50 18.39 -10.14
CA LYS A 306 3.69 17.61 -9.77
C LYS A 306 5.00 18.30 -10.08
N MET A 307 5.02 19.14 -11.09
CA MET A 307 6.15 19.98 -11.47
C MET A 307 5.78 21.46 -11.32
N ILE A 308 6.74 22.35 -11.50
CA ILE A 308 6.45 23.79 -11.58
C ILE A 308 5.65 24.08 -12.84
N GLU A 309 4.78 25.07 -12.76
CA GLU A 309 3.77 25.34 -13.78
C GLU A 309 4.36 25.55 -15.18
N GLU A 310 5.44 26.31 -15.29
CA GLU A 310 6.11 26.59 -16.56
C GLU A 310 6.61 25.28 -17.20
N PHE A 311 7.22 24.40 -16.42
CA PHE A 311 7.72 23.12 -16.91
C PHE A 311 6.57 22.18 -17.34
N GLU A 312 5.50 22.11 -16.54
CA GLU A 312 4.32 21.33 -16.89
C GLU A 312 3.69 21.84 -18.19
N ASN A 313 3.48 23.15 -18.30
CA ASN A 313 2.82 23.72 -19.47
C ASN A 313 3.61 23.46 -20.75
N GLU A 314 4.93 23.61 -20.72
CA GLU A 314 5.77 23.32 -21.90
C GLU A 314 5.79 21.81 -22.22
N SER A 315 5.81 20.94 -21.20
CA SER A 315 5.75 19.50 -21.42
C SER A 315 4.43 19.05 -22.06
N PHE A 316 3.29 19.61 -21.61
CA PHE A 316 1.96 19.27 -22.15
C PHE A 316 1.64 19.95 -23.50
N LYS A 317 2.40 20.95 -23.95
CA LYS A 317 2.31 21.50 -25.32
C LYS A 317 2.81 20.52 -26.38
N LEU A 318 3.66 19.58 -26.01
CA LEU A 318 4.19 18.58 -26.92
C LEU A 318 3.10 17.57 -27.28
N THR A 319 2.71 17.47 -28.53
CA THR A 319 1.56 16.70 -29.02
C THR A 319 1.92 15.29 -29.52
N ALA A 320 3.21 15.05 -29.80
CA ALA A 320 3.69 13.75 -30.29
C ALA A 320 4.88 13.24 -29.48
N ASP A 321 4.98 11.94 -29.31
CA ASP A 321 6.14 11.31 -28.67
C ASP A 321 7.37 11.52 -29.57
N GLY A 322 8.50 11.80 -28.96
CA GLY A 322 9.71 12.21 -29.64
C GLY A 322 9.80 13.71 -29.92
N GLN A 323 8.71 14.48 -29.82
CA GLN A 323 8.73 15.94 -30.03
C GLN A 323 9.56 16.64 -28.95
N ILE A 324 10.31 17.65 -29.34
CA ILE A 324 11.21 18.44 -28.50
C ILE A 324 10.65 19.86 -28.39
N SER A 325 10.68 20.41 -27.16
CA SER A 325 10.24 21.80 -26.92
C SER A 325 11.26 22.81 -27.41
N GLU A 326 10.78 24.02 -27.70
CA GLU A 326 11.68 25.17 -27.70
C GLU A 326 12.33 25.34 -26.30
N PRO A 327 13.53 25.95 -26.23
CA PRO A 327 14.13 26.29 -24.95
C PRO A 327 13.24 27.25 -24.16
N PHE A 328 12.98 26.94 -22.90
CA PHE A 328 12.19 27.79 -22.01
C PHE A 328 12.87 27.97 -20.66
N LYS A 329 12.52 29.03 -19.94
CA LYS A 329 13.13 29.40 -18.68
C LYS A 329 12.19 29.12 -17.50
N THR A 330 12.76 28.63 -16.42
CA THR A 330 12.10 28.51 -15.10
C THR A 330 12.99 29.14 -14.03
N ARG A 331 12.54 29.15 -12.78
CA ARG A 331 13.37 29.57 -11.63
C ARG A 331 14.65 28.74 -11.44
N TYR A 332 14.71 27.53 -11.99
CA TYR A 332 15.90 26.67 -11.89
C TYR A 332 16.90 26.86 -13.02
N GLY A 333 16.47 27.45 -14.14
CA GLY A 333 17.30 27.65 -15.30
C GLY A 333 16.56 27.46 -16.62
N TRP A 334 17.32 27.21 -17.67
CA TRP A 334 16.83 26.91 -18.99
C TRP A 334 16.59 25.40 -19.16
N HIS A 335 15.53 25.06 -19.84
CA HIS A 335 15.14 23.68 -20.11
C HIS A 335 14.87 23.43 -21.58
N ILE A 336 15.20 22.22 -22.02
CA ILE A 336 14.75 21.62 -23.29
C ILE A 336 14.09 20.31 -22.89
N VAL A 337 12.87 20.05 -23.33
CA VAL A 337 12.08 18.86 -22.95
C VAL A 337 11.77 18.05 -24.20
N LYS A 338 11.96 16.74 -24.14
CA LYS A 338 11.51 15.76 -25.13
C LYS A 338 10.40 14.91 -24.54
N ARG A 339 9.23 14.84 -25.19
CA ARG A 339 8.16 13.92 -24.77
C ARG A 339 8.52 12.50 -25.13
N LEU A 340 8.42 11.60 -24.16
CA LEU A 340 8.68 10.17 -24.35
C LEU A 340 7.38 9.38 -24.43
N GLU A 341 6.37 9.72 -23.61
CA GLU A 341 5.10 9.02 -23.54
C GLU A 341 4.01 9.97 -23.05
N TYR A 342 2.81 9.79 -23.54
CA TYR A 342 1.60 10.47 -23.06
C TYR A 342 0.52 9.47 -22.71
N GLN A 343 -0.10 9.65 -21.54
CA GLN A 343 -1.25 8.90 -21.09
C GLN A 343 -2.43 9.83 -20.89
N ALA A 344 -3.50 9.57 -21.65
CA ALA A 344 -4.76 10.29 -21.48
C ALA A 344 -5.37 10.01 -20.09
N PRO A 345 -6.26 10.89 -19.58
CA PRO A 345 -7.00 10.62 -18.37
C PRO A 345 -7.67 9.23 -18.45
N PRO A 346 -7.52 8.37 -17.40
CA PRO A 346 -8.04 7.02 -17.45
C PRO A 346 -9.57 6.98 -17.47
N THR A 347 -10.15 5.92 -18.03
CA THR A 347 -11.58 5.62 -17.88
C THR A 347 -11.90 5.27 -16.43
N PHE A 348 -13.20 5.30 -16.05
CA PHE A 348 -13.61 4.95 -14.68
C PHE A 348 -13.13 3.55 -14.26
N ASP A 349 -13.26 2.56 -15.15
CA ASP A 349 -12.87 1.19 -14.85
C ASP A 349 -11.36 1.06 -14.64
N GLN A 350 -10.55 1.77 -15.41
CA GLN A 350 -9.10 1.83 -15.23
C GLN A 350 -8.69 2.53 -13.92
N ALA A 351 -9.38 3.64 -13.58
CA ALA A 351 -9.10 4.43 -12.39
C ALA A 351 -9.64 3.82 -11.09
N LYS A 352 -10.63 2.92 -11.17
CA LYS A 352 -11.41 2.43 -10.03
C LYS A 352 -10.57 1.89 -8.86
N SER A 353 -9.55 1.09 -9.16
CA SER A 353 -8.68 0.51 -8.12
C SER A 353 -7.86 1.57 -7.40
N GLU A 354 -7.28 2.52 -8.15
CA GLU A 354 -6.49 3.62 -7.61
C GLU A 354 -7.36 4.59 -6.80
N LEU A 355 -8.53 4.97 -7.33
CA LEU A 355 -9.51 5.83 -6.64
C LEU A 355 -9.94 5.22 -5.32
N LYS A 356 -10.25 3.93 -5.29
CA LYS A 356 -10.60 3.22 -4.06
C LYS A 356 -9.49 3.32 -3.01
N GLY A 357 -8.24 3.10 -3.41
CA GLY A 357 -7.08 3.20 -2.52
C GLY A 357 -6.84 4.62 -2.01
N LYS A 358 -7.06 5.64 -2.83
CA LYS A 358 -6.92 7.06 -2.45
C LYS A 358 -8.05 7.51 -1.52
N ILE A 359 -9.30 7.15 -1.81
CA ILE A 359 -10.48 7.49 -1.00
C ILE A 359 -10.36 6.90 0.41
N GLN A 360 -9.83 5.70 0.56
CA GLN A 360 -9.62 5.08 1.87
C GLN A 360 -8.66 5.85 2.78
N LYS A 361 -7.78 6.68 2.21
CA LYS A 361 -6.81 7.53 2.92
C LYS A 361 -7.24 9.01 3.00
N ASP A 362 -8.33 9.35 2.36
CA ASP A 362 -8.90 10.69 2.30
C ASP A 362 -9.96 10.90 3.40
N SER A 363 -10.29 12.16 3.70
CA SER A 363 -11.35 12.51 4.65
C SER A 363 -12.75 12.02 4.23
N ARG A 364 -12.95 11.60 2.99
CA ARG A 364 -14.18 10.90 2.54
C ARG A 364 -14.40 9.58 3.29
N ALA A 365 -13.32 8.89 3.69
CA ALA A 365 -13.44 7.68 4.50
C ALA A 365 -14.13 7.93 5.86
N ASP A 366 -13.93 9.11 6.46
CA ASP A 366 -14.60 9.47 7.71
C ASP A 366 -16.10 9.77 7.48
N ILE A 367 -16.46 10.29 6.31
CA ILE A 367 -17.87 10.54 5.96
C ILE A 367 -18.61 9.21 5.81
N THR A 368 -18.02 8.25 5.08
CA THR A 368 -18.65 6.93 4.92
C THR A 368 -18.77 6.19 6.24
N LYS A 369 -17.77 6.26 7.12
CA LYS A 369 -17.83 5.68 8.46
C LYS A 369 -18.95 6.31 9.30
N ARG A 370 -19.05 7.64 9.33
CA ARG A 370 -20.10 8.34 10.08
C ARG A 370 -21.49 8.02 9.54
N ALA A 371 -21.65 8.01 8.21
CA ALA A 371 -22.92 7.65 7.59
C ALA A 371 -23.32 6.22 7.93
N PHE A 372 -22.38 5.28 7.86
CA PHE A 372 -22.61 3.89 8.22
C PHE A 372 -22.94 3.74 9.70
N SER A 373 -22.20 4.38 10.62
CA SER A 373 -22.52 4.39 12.05
C SER A 373 -23.92 4.97 12.30
N ALA A 374 -24.29 6.07 11.62
CA ALA A 374 -25.62 6.65 11.75
C ALA A 374 -26.73 5.70 11.25
N GLN A 375 -26.47 4.91 10.21
CA GLN A 375 -27.37 3.87 9.73
C GLN A 375 -27.49 2.74 10.76
N LEU A 376 -26.38 2.23 11.28
CA LEU A 376 -26.38 1.17 12.29
C LEU A 376 -27.09 1.59 13.58
N ARG A 377 -26.98 2.86 13.99
CA ARG A 377 -27.75 3.41 15.14
C ARG A 377 -29.25 3.27 14.95
N LYS A 378 -29.75 3.43 13.73
CA LYS A 378 -31.17 3.21 13.39
C LYS A 378 -31.53 1.73 13.35
N ASP A 379 -30.72 0.94 12.64
CA ASP A 379 -30.96 -0.49 12.42
C ASP A 379 -31.01 -1.26 13.74
N TYR A 380 -30.09 -0.96 14.66
CA TYR A 380 -29.98 -1.58 15.98
C TYR A 380 -30.69 -0.83 17.10
N LYS A 381 -31.56 0.11 16.78
CA LYS A 381 -32.41 0.86 17.74
C LYS A 381 -31.57 1.44 18.89
N TYR A 382 -30.43 2.06 18.54
CA TYR A 382 -29.54 2.66 19.53
C TYR A 382 -30.31 3.58 20.48
N THR A 383 -30.22 3.29 21.77
CA THR A 383 -30.92 4.04 22.83
C THR A 383 -29.90 4.50 23.89
N PRO A 384 -29.45 5.76 23.85
CA PRO A 384 -28.51 6.32 24.83
C PRO A 384 -29.20 6.68 26.15
N VAL A 385 -28.46 6.55 27.26
CA VAL A 385 -28.89 6.98 28.61
C VAL A 385 -27.88 7.98 29.17
N MET A 386 -27.78 9.14 28.53
CA MET A 386 -26.76 10.18 28.79
C MET A 386 -26.68 10.67 30.24
N LYS A 387 -27.77 10.57 31.02
CA LYS A 387 -27.75 10.96 32.47
C LYS A 387 -26.73 10.11 33.26
N ASN A 388 -26.48 8.88 32.85
CA ASN A 388 -25.61 7.94 33.55
C ASN A 388 -24.12 8.14 33.25
N ILE A 389 -23.74 9.01 32.27
CA ILE A 389 -22.33 9.34 32.01
C ILE A 389 -21.76 10.32 33.05
N LYS A 390 -22.63 11.18 33.65
CA LYS A 390 -22.19 12.24 34.54
C LYS A 390 -21.34 11.81 35.73
N PRO A 391 -21.65 10.70 36.45
CA PRO A 391 -20.82 10.24 37.54
C PRO A 391 -19.40 9.86 37.14
N LEU A 392 -19.18 9.52 35.85
CA LEU A 392 -17.87 9.06 35.36
C LEU A 392 -16.86 10.18 35.24
N TYR A 393 -17.32 11.44 35.03
CA TYR A 393 -16.39 12.59 34.93
C TYR A 393 -15.56 12.78 36.22
N ALA A 394 -16.12 12.44 37.37
CA ALA A 394 -15.41 12.55 38.65
C ALA A 394 -14.49 11.38 38.96
N MET A 395 -14.55 10.30 38.17
CA MET A 395 -13.71 9.11 38.35
C MET A 395 -12.42 9.17 37.55
N ILE A 396 -12.32 10.08 36.60
CA ILE A 396 -11.23 10.20 35.65
C ILE A 396 -10.44 11.46 35.99
N ASP A 397 -9.13 11.35 36.07
CA ASP A 397 -8.23 12.45 36.32
C ASP A 397 -7.25 12.67 35.18
N SER A 398 -6.39 13.69 35.31
CA SER A 398 -5.44 14.10 34.27
C SER A 398 -4.36 13.06 33.97
N THR A 399 -4.22 12.01 34.79
CA THR A 399 -3.25 10.94 34.52
C THR A 399 -3.62 10.12 33.27
N ILE A 400 -4.88 10.21 32.80
CA ILE A 400 -5.32 9.58 31.55
C ILE A 400 -4.57 10.07 30.31
N PHE A 401 -3.99 11.29 30.37
CA PHE A 401 -3.16 11.88 29.31
C PHE A 401 -1.67 11.58 29.49
N MET A 402 -1.28 10.90 30.55
CA MET A 402 0.11 10.76 30.97
C MET A 402 0.71 9.35 30.71
N LYS A 403 -0.10 8.43 30.17
CA LYS A 403 0.37 7.05 29.92
C LYS A 403 1.64 7.03 29.06
N GLY A 404 2.68 6.36 29.54
CA GLY A 404 3.97 6.29 28.85
C GLY A 404 4.81 7.56 28.94
N SER A 405 4.42 8.59 29.72
CA SER A 405 5.29 9.73 30.03
C SER A 405 6.31 9.37 31.10
N ASN A 406 7.50 10.00 31.06
CA ASN A 406 8.46 9.89 32.15
C ASN A 406 7.87 10.48 33.42
N LEU A 407 8.06 9.80 34.53
CA LEU A 407 7.61 10.27 35.84
C LEU A 407 8.58 11.32 36.41
N SER A 408 8.04 12.42 36.94
CA SER A 408 8.71 13.24 37.94
C SER A 408 8.40 12.62 39.32
N ASP A 409 9.38 12.22 40.00
CA ASP A 409 9.60 11.81 41.44
C ASP A 409 8.45 11.32 42.35
N THR A 410 7.18 11.31 41.97
CA THR A 410 6.11 11.08 42.98
C THR A 410 5.12 9.96 42.68
N LEU A 411 5.13 9.32 41.50
CA LEU A 411 4.15 8.30 41.13
C LEU A 411 4.74 7.20 40.23
N LEU A 412 5.70 6.45 40.75
CA LEU A 412 6.23 5.23 40.11
C LEU A 412 5.13 4.14 40.03
N ARG A 413 4.62 3.89 38.83
CA ARG A 413 3.67 2.80 38.56
C ARG A 413 4.23 1.72 37.64
N SER A 414 5.24 2.02 36.80
CA SER A 414 5.92 1.03 35.96
C SER A 414 7.35 1.43 35.63
N GLN A 415 8.18 0.44 35.33
CA GLN A 415 9.55 0.64 34.83
C GLN A 415 9.68 0.06 33.45
N VAL A 416 10.36 0.80 32.54
CA VAL A 416 10.84 0.29 31.25
C VAL A 416 12.34 0.03 31.39
N VAL A 417 12.74 -1.18 31.11
CA VAL A 417 14.14 -1.58 31.05
C VAL A 417 14.51 -1.77 29.60
N GLU A 418 15.38 -0.92 29.08
CA GLU A 418 15.94 -1.06 27.74
C GLU A 418 17.36 -1.63 27.86
N GLY A 419 17.61 -2.71 27.17
CA GLY A 419 18.93 -3.33 27.18
C GLY A 419 19.18 -4.21 25.96
N PRO A 420 20.42 -4.47 25.61
CA PRO A 420 20.75 -5.33 24.49
C PRO A 420 20.45 -6.80 24.80
N LEU A 421 19.82 -7.49 23.86
CA LEU A 421 19.64 -8.94 23.87
C LEU A 421 20.48 -9.53 22.73
N THR A 422 21.27 -10.56 23.03
CA THR A 422 22.00 -11.30 22.00
C THR A 422 21.24 -12.59 21.66
N MET A 423 20.79 -12.76 20.43
CA MET A 423 20.23 -13.99 19.89
C MET A 423 20.93 -14.32 18.57
N ASN A 424 21.38 -15.58 18.41
CA ASN A 424 22.05 -16.05 17.21
C ASN A 424 23.24 -15.16 16.76
N GLY A 425 24.00 -14.62 17.70
CA GLY A 425 25.15 -13.75 17.44
C GLY A 425 24.80 -12.32 17.00
N MET A 426 23.52 -11.95 16.96
CA MET A 426 23.05 -10.59 16.68
C MET A 426 22.52 -9.93 17.94
N ARG A 427 22.77 -8.62 18.09
CA ARG A 427 22.28 -7.82 19.21
C ARG A 427 20.97 -7.14 18.82
N TYR A 428 19.98 -7.22 19.72
CA TYR A 428 18.66 -6.62 19.56
C TYR A 428 18.38 -5.69 20.75
N ASN A 429 17.71 -4.57 20.49
CA ASN A 429 17.15 -3.75 21.56
C ASN A 429 15.85 -4.39 22.07
N ARG A 430 15.74 -4.50 23.39
CA ARG A 430 14.57 -5.06 24.05
C ARG A 430 13.97 -4.04 25.01
N GLU A 431 12.71 -3.76 24.82
CA GLU A 431 11.89 -3.00 25.76
C GLU A 431 11.16 -3.97 26.69
N ILE A 432 11.34 -3.80 27.98
CA ILE A 432 10.69 -4.61 29.02
C ILE A 432 9.82 -3.68 29.87
N ASN A 433 8.51 -3.89 29.82
CA ASN A 433 7.55 -3.15 30.65
C ASN A 433 7.09 -4.06 31.81
N GLY A 434 7.08 -3.53 33.01
CA GLY A 434 6.58 -4.27 34.19
C GLY A 434 6.25 -3.32 35.32
N THR A 435 5.51 -3.79 36.32
CA THR A 435 5.18 -3.05 37.54
C THR A 435 6.20 -3.39 38.63
N LEU A 436 6.78 -2.39 39.26
CA LEU A 436 7.68 -2.61 40.41
C LEU A 436 6.85 -2.89 41.67
N LYS A 437 6.99 -4.08 42.25
CA LYS A 437 6.39 -4.44 43.50
C LYS A 437 7.47 -5.05 44.40
N ASP A 438 7.68 -4.46 45.59
CA ASP A 438 8.69 -4.89 46.58
C ASP A 438 10.11 -5.04 45.96
N GLY A 439 10.51 -4.12 45.07
CA GLY A 439 11.81 -4.12 44.42
C GLY A 439 11.96 -5.17 43.30
N LYS A 440 10.88 -5.88 42.94
CA LYS A 440 10.85 -6.87 41.85
C LYS A 440 9.90 -6.43 40.75
N LEU A 441 10.32 -6.58 39.49
CA LEU A 441 9.45 -6.36 38.34
C LEU A 441 8.44 -7.50 38.24
N VAL A 442 7.14 -7.17 38.34
CA VAL A 442 6.02 -8.10 38.16
C VAL A 442 5.19 -7.70 36.93
N ASN A 443 4.41 -8.60 36.36
CA ASN A 443 3.60 -8.39 35.14
C ASN A 443 4.46 -7.94 33.94
N VAL A 444 5.61 -8.55 33.78
CA VAL A 444 6.59 -8.20 32.75
C VAL A 444 6.05 -8.50 31.35
N ARG A 445 6.04 -7.48 30.49
CA ARG A 445 5.82 -7.62 29.04
C ARG A 445 7.09 -7.18 28.33
N SER A 446 7.55 -7.96 27.38
CA SER A 446 8.70 -7.58 26.56
C SER A 446 8.32 -7.37 25.12
N ARG A 447 8.84 -6.31 24.53
CA ARG A 447 8.76 -6.03 23.07
C ARG A 447 10.17 -6.05 22.49
N GLN A 448 10.37 -6.77 21.41
CA GLN A 448 11.63 -6.84 20.71
C GLN A 448 11.59 -5.87 19.52
N HIS A 449 12.54 -4.96 19.44
CA HIS A 449 12.73 -4.09 18.29
C HIS A 449 13.83 -4.64 17.38
N GLN A 450 13.59 -4.61 16.07
CA GLN A 450 14.50 -5.18 15.06
C GLN A 450 15.67 -4.26 14.69
N ASP A 451 15.87 -3.15 15.39
CA ASP A 451 16.95 -2.23 15.06
C ASP A 451 18.29 -2.78 15.54
N ILE A 452 19.12 -3.15 14.59
CA ILE A 452 20.51 -3.54 14.83
C ILE A 452 21.28 -2.25 15.19
N VAL A 453 21.55 -2.03 16.45
CA VAL A 453 22.41 -0.95 16.91
C VAL A 453 23.75 -1.56 17.31
N PRO A 454 24.89 -1.10 16.75
CA PRO A 454 26.19 -1.41 17.30
C PRO A 454 26.28 -0.72 18.66
N ALA A 455 26.13 -1.47 19.74
CA ALA A 455 26.19 -0.91 21.07
C ALA A 455 27.65 -0.78 21.55
N PRO A 456 28.05 0.37 22.09
CA PRO A 456 29.11 0.41 23.07
C PRO A 456 28.53 -0.10 24.38
N GLU A 457 29.15 -1.10 24.95
CA GLU A 457 29.01 -1.63 26.32
C GLU A 457 27.59 -1.66 26.93
N ASP A 458 27.22 -2.80 27.48
CA ASP A 458 25.94 -3.19 28.05
C ASP A 458 25.35 -2.20 29.08
N THR A 459 24.82 -1.08 28.62
CA THR A 459 24.11 -0.13 29.48
C THR A 459 22.62 -0.47 29.45
N VAL A 460 22.13 -0.97 30.57
CA VAL A 460 20.68 -1.11 30.82
C VAL A 460 20.16 0.26 31.24
N VAL A 461 19.29 0.86 30.41
CA VAL A 461 18.62 2.12 30.77
C VAL A 461 17.29 1.77 31.41
N VAL A 462 17.14 2.12 32.67
CA VAL A 462 15.87 1.98 33.39
C VAL A 462 15.16 3.33 33.34
N ARG A 463 13.95 3.34 32.77
CA ARG A 463 13.09 4.53 32.76
C ARG A 463 11.81 4.25 33.51
N ASP A 464 11.47 5.15 34.41
CA ASP A 464 10.19 5.12 35.11
C ASP A 464 9.12 5.77 34.25
N ILE A 465 8.07 5.03 33.92
CA ILE A 465 6.96 5.50 33.09
C ILE A 465 5.65 5.50 33.84
N ASN A 466 4.80 6.47 33.51
CA ASN A 466 3.47 6.59 34.07
C ASN A 466 2.54 5.57 33.37
N GLU A 467 1.85 4.73 34.16
CA GLU A 467 0.82 3.80 33.65
C GLU A 467 -0.45 4.51 33.19
N GLY A 468 -0.56 5.80 33.47
CA GLY A 468 -1.75 6.57 33.19
C GLY A 468 -2.82 6.41 34.27
N TRP A 469 -4.06 6.66 33.90
CA TRP A 469 -5.21 6.45 34.76
C TRP A 469 -5.51 4.95 34.88
N ILE A 470 -5.75 4.49 36.12
CA ILE A 470 -6.02 3.08 36.43
C ILE A 470 -7.42 2.96 37.01
N LEU A 471 -8.22 2.08 36.42
CA LEU A 471 -9.55 1.75 36.90
C LEU A 471 -9.49 0.94 38.19
N ASP A 472 -10.05 1.49 39.28
CA ASP A 472 -10.22 0.73 40.53
C ASP A 472 -11.27 -0.38 40.33
N PRO A 473 -10.88 -1.66 40.41
CA PRO A 473 -11.82 -2.77 40.18
C PRO A 473 -13.01 -2.80 41.14
N ALA A 474 -12.83 -2.33 42.40
CA ALA A 474 -13.89 -2.28 43.37
C ALA A 474 -14.93 -1.19 43.06
N LYS A 475 -14.47 -0.06 42.52
CA LYS A 475 -15.37 0.99 42.04
C LYS A 475 -16.05 0.56 40.74
N ALA A 476 -15.31 -0.06 39.81
CA ALA A 476 -15.84 -0.54 38.54
C ALA A 476 -17.01 -1.50 38.71
N LYS A 477 -16.92 -2.44 39.64
CA LYS A 477 -18.00 -3.41 39.94
C LYS A 477 -19.32 -2.75 40.34
N LYS A 478 -19.31 -1.52 40.85
CA LYS A 478 -20.52 -0.76 41.25
C LYS A 478 -21.11 0.04 40.09
N MET A 479 -20.41 0.16 38.96
CA MET A 479 -20.80 0.97 37.82
C MET A 479 -21.63 0.16 36.80
N THR A 480 -22.78 -0.32 37.25
CA THR A 480 -23.65 -1.25 36.49
C THR A 480 -24.76 -0.53 35.70
N GLN A 481 -24.86 0.80 35.81
CA GLN A 481 -25.93 1.55 35.12
C GLN A 481 -25.69 1.54 33.60
N PRO A 482 -26.75 1.35 32.80
CA PRO A 482 -26.64 1.36 31.35
C PRO A 482 -26.26 2.74 30.81
N LEU A 483 -25.35 2.79 29.87
CA LEU A 483 -25.02 3.98 29.10
C LEU A 483 -25.74 4.02 27.75
N PHE A 484 -25.92 2.87 27.15
CA PHE A 484 -26.77 2.70 25.97
C PHE A 484 -27.19 1.24 25.78
N SER A 485 -28.12 1.03 24.84
CA SER A 485 -28.49 -0.32 24.37
C SER A 485 -28.53 -0.36 22.84
N LEU A 486 -28.23 -1.55 22.29
CA LEU A 486 -28.39 -1.91 20.90
C LEU A 486 -29.22 -3.19 20.81
N ASP A 487 -30.32 -3.15 20.12
CA ASP A 487 -31.20 -4.32 19.89
C ASP A 487 -31.51 -5.11 21.18
N GLY A 488 -31.71 -4.40 22.29
CA GLY A 488 -32.00 -4.95 23.62
C GLY A 488 -30.77 -5.34 24.44
N ARG A 489 -29.59 -5.47 23.87
CA ARG A 489 -28.34 -5.67 24.61
C ARG A 489 -27.85 -4.35 25.20
N THR A 490 -27.37 -4.40 26.43
CA THR A 490 -27.00 -3.21 27.20
C THR A 490 -25.49 -3.12 27.42
N TRP A 491 -24.94 -1.92 27.32
CA TRP A 491 -23.56 -1.57 27.67
C TRP A 491 -23.55 -0.62 28.84
N THR A 492 -22.71 -0.93 29.83
CA THR A 492 -22.72 -0.30 31.14
C THR A 492 -21.62 0.74 31.31
N GLN A 493 -21.70 1.47 32.42
CA GLN A 493 -20.63 2.35 32.88
C GLN A 493 -19.30 1.62 33.07
N ALA A 494 -19.32 0.39 33.60
CA ALA A 494 -18.10 -0.42 33.80
C ALA A 494 -17.42 -0.77 32.45
N ASP A 495 -18.21 -1.12 31.43
CA ASP A 495 -17.69 -1.41 30.08
C ASP A 495 -17.00 -0.19 29.48
N PHE A 496 -17.57 0.99 29.67
CA PHE A 496 -16.98 2.23 29.18
C PHE A 496 -15.71 2.63 29.93
N LEU A 497 -15.68 2.46 31.26
CA LEU A 497 -14.46 2.73 32.05
C LEU A 497 -13.32 1.78 31.64
N ALA A 498 -13.60 0.51 31.37
CA ALA A 498 -12.63 -0.44 30.85
C ALA A 498 -12.14 -0.03 29.44
N TYR A 499 -13.04 0.46 28.58
CA TYR A 499 -12.65 1.00 27.29
C TYR A 499 -11.72 2.22 27.44
N LEU A 500 -12.04 3.18 28.30
CA LEU A 500 -11.20 4.36 28.56
C LEU A 500 -9.80 3.96 29.03
N GLU A 501 -9.72 3.01 29.98
CA GLU A 501 -8.43 2.48 30.46
C GLU A 501 -7.61 1.86 29.33
N SER A 502 -8.25 1.09 28.46
CA SER A 502 -7.59 0.42 27.32
C SER A 502 -7.12 1.37 26.21
N LYS A 503 -7.83 2.49 26.02
CA LYS A 503 -7.61 3.44 24.92
C LYS A 503 -6.89 4.73 25.32
N GLN A 504 -6.46 4.83 26.56
CA GLN A 504 -5.68 5.99 26.99
C GLN A 504 -4.29 5.99 26.32
N ALA A 505 -3.80 7.18 26.04
CA ALA A 505 -2.49 7.40 25.44
C ALA A 505 -1.92 8.74 25.91
N ARG A 506 -0.61 8.90 25.80
CA ARG A 506 0.03 10.20 26.05
C ARG A 506 -0.55 11.25 25.08
N GLY A 507 -0.99 12.36 25.62
CA GLY A 507 -1.58 13.45 24.87
C GLY A 507 -1.51 14.79 25.56
N LYS A 508 -1.95 15.84 24.87
CA LYS A 508 -2.14 17.16 25.47
C LYS A 508 -3.32 17.10 26.44
N SER A 509 -3.15 17.66 27.64
CA SER A 509 -4.23 17.74 28.62
C SER A 509 -5.37 18.64 28.08
N GLU A 510 -6.58 18.14 28.22
CA GLU A 510 -7.82 18.82 27.85
C GLU A 510 -8.87 18.66 28.97
N PRO A 511 -9.98 19.42 28.96
CA PRO A 511 -11.05 19.26 29.93
C PRO A 511 -11.60 17.82 29.94
N ILE A 512 -11.60 17.16 31.11
CA ILE A 512 -12.02 15.75 31.27
C ILE A 512 -13.40 15.50 30.67
N LYS A 513 -14.35 16.42 30.86
CA LYS A 513 -15.71 16.27 30.28
C LYS A 513 -15.66 16.14 28.76
N GLY A 514 -14.91 17.01 28.08
CA GLY A 514 -14.79 16.97 26.61
C GLY A 514 -14.14 15.68 26.12
N TYR A 515 -13.07 15.26 26.79
CA TYR A 515 -12.38 14.00 26.51
C TYR A 515 -13.30 12.78 26.65
N VAL A 516 -14.02 12.69 27.78
CA VAL A 516 -14.93 11.58 28.07
C VAL A 516 -16.08 11.55 27.08
N ASP A 517 -16.69 12.70 26.76
CA ASP A 517 -17.77 12.78 25.78
C ASP A 517 -17.30 12.36 24.38
N GLY A 518 -16.11 12.79 23.96
CA GLY A 518 -15.52 12.40 22.68
C GLY A 518 -15.17 10.91 22.63
N LYS A 519 -14.64 10.35 23.72
CA LYS A 519 -14.35 8.93 23.83
C LYS A 519 -15.62 8.08 23.88
N PHE A 520 -16.70 8.59 24.49
CA PHE A 520 -17.99 7.91 24.51
C PHE A 520 -18.56 7.74 23.10
N GLU A 521 -18.58 8.79 22.30
CA GLU A 521 -19.01 8.69 20.90
C GLU A 521 -18.15 7.71 20.09
N SER A 522 -16.83 7.76 20.28
CA SER A 522 -15.91 6.81 19.63
C SER A 522 -16.20 5.37 20.05
N TRP A 523 -16.47 5.15 21.34
CA TRP A 523 -16.79 3.83 21.86
C TRP A 523 -18.13 3.30 21.33
N VAL A 524 -19.15 4.15 21.23
CA VAL A 524 -20.43 3.78 20.61
C VAL A 524 -20.22 3.36 19.17
N ASP A 525 -19.46 4.14 18.39
CA ASP A 525 -19.18 3.81 16.99
C ASP A 525 -18.37 2.50 16.85
N GLU A 526 -17.33 2.31 17.65
CA GLU A 526 -16.55 1.07 17.67
C GLU A 526 -17.43 -0.14 18.08
N THR A 527 -18.33 0.05 19.05
CA THR A 527 -19.26 -0.99 19.51
C THR A 527 -20.26 -1.37 18.43
N LEU A 528 -20.85 -0.38 17.74
CA LEU A 528 -21.76 -0.59 16.61
C LEU A 528 -21.08 -1.39 15.50
N MET A 529 -19.86 -0.99 15.14
CA MET A 529 -19.09 -1.68 14.11
C MET A 529 -18.75 -3.13 14.53
N SER A 530 -18.35 -3.35 15.78
CA SER A 530 -18.06 -4.68 16.30
C SER A 530 -19.33 -5.54 16.39
N TYR A 531 -20.46 -4.94 16.73
CA TYR A 531 -21.75 -5.63 16.77
C TYR A 531 -22.21 -6.05 15.37
N GLU A 532 -22.11 -5.15 14.37
CA GLU A 532 -22.36 -5.48 12.96
C GLU A 532 -21.43 -6.56 12.46
N ASP A 533 -20.12 -6.43 12.73
CA ASP A 533 -19.11 -7.42 12.33
C ASP A 533 -19.43 -8.82 12.89
N SER A 534 -19.86 -8.90 14.14
CA SER A 534 -20.23 -10.17 14.78
C SER A 534 -21.44 -10.87 14.17
N ARG A 535 -22.23 -10.15 13.34
CA ARG A 535 -23.44 -10.65 12.71
C ARG A 535 -23.31 -10.87 11.20
N LEU A 536 -22.12 -10.66 10.62
CA LEU A 536 -21.94 -10.75 9.18
C LEU A 536 -22.29 -12.14 8.65
N GLU A 537 -21.90 -13.20 9.33
CA GLU A 537 -22.20 -14.57 8.92
C GLU A 537 -23.70 -14.90 9.01
N GLU A 538 -24.43 -14.22 9.87
CA GLU A 538 -25.89 -14.35 9.99
C GLU A 538 -26.61 -13.55 8.88
N LYS A 539 -26.22 -12.29 8.68
CA LYS A 539 -26.86 -11.34 7.76
C LYS A 539 -26.52 -11.60 6.30
N HIS A 540 -25.34 -12.16 6.02
CA HIS A 540 -24.77 -12.33 4.68
C HIS A 540 -24.42 -13.79 4.41
N PRO A 541 -25.33 -14.58 3.82
CA PRO A 541 -25.07 -15.98 3.50
C PRO A 541 -23.82 -16.18 2.64
N GLU A 542 -23.57 -15.26 1.68
CA GLU A 542 -22.39 -15.26 0.83
C GLU A 542 -21.08 -15.07 1.63
N PHE A 543 -21.09 -14.23 2.66
CA PHE A 543 -19.93 -14.04 3.55
C PHE A 543 -19.69 -15.31 4.38
N ARG A 544 -20.75 -15.91 4.92
CA ARG A 544 -20.67 -17.17 5.66
C ARG A 544 -20.10 -18.30 4.80
N MET A 545 -20.56 -18.43 3.56
CA MET A 545 -20.03 -19.42 2.62
C MET A 545 -18.57 -19.18 2.30
N LEU A 546 -18.19 -17.92 2.07
CA LEU A 546 -16.82 -17.53 1.80
C LEU A 546 -15.92 -17.86 2.99
N MET A 547 -16.34 -17.56 4.23
CA MET A 547 -15.59 -17.91 5.43
C MET A 547 -15.42 -19.41 5.62
N LYS A 548 -16.47 -20.20 5.30
CA LYS A 548 -16.39 -21.66 5.32
C LYS A 548 -15.37 -22.18 4.30
N GLU A 549 -15.38 -21.62 3.09
CA GLU A 549 -14.42 -21.98 2.03
C GLU A 549 -12.97 -21.70 2.44
N TYR A 550 -12.71 -20.51 3.00
CA TYR A 550 -11.36 -20.18 3.50
C TYR A 550 -10.93 -21.12 4.62
N ARG A 551 -11.82 -21.38 5.60
CA ARG A 551 -11.57 -22.34 6.68
C ARG A 551 -11.20 -23.71 6.15
N ASP A 552 -12.02 -24.25 5.27
CA ASP A 552 -11.84 -25.57 4.71
C ASP A 552 -10.58 -25.62 3.82
N GLY A 553 -10.26 -24.53 3.10
CA GLY A 553 -9.05 -24.39 2.28
C GLY A 553 -7.77 -24.43 3.10
N ILE A 554 -7.72 -23.72 4.25
CA ILE A 554 -6.56 -23.75 5.16
C ILE A 554 -6.37 -25.17 5.72
N LEU A 555 -7.45 -25.83 6.13
CA LEU A 555 -7.41 -27.20 6.64
C LEU A 555 -6.90 -28.19 5.60
N LEU A 556 -7.39 -28.07 4.38
CA LEU A 556 -6.95 -28.91 3.25
C LEU A 556 -5.47 -28.73 2.96
N PHE A 557 -4.99 -27.49 2.94
CA PHE A 557 -3.59 -27.16 2.73
C PHE A 557 -2.71 -27.76 3.83
N GLU A 558 -3.05 -27.50 5.08
CA GLU A 558 -2.27 -27.96 6.23
C GLU A 558 -2.22 -29.51 6.29
N LEU A 559 -3.35 -30.18 6.04
CA LEU A 559 -3.39 -31.65 5.96
C LEU A 559 -2.51 -32.17 4.85
N THR A 560 -2.60 -31.57 3.65
CA THR A 560 -1.83 -32.00 2.49
C THR A 560 -0.34 -31.76 2.71
N ASP A 561 0.02 -30.62 3.33
CA ASP A 561 1.41 -30.34 3.66
C ASP A 561 1.98 -31.40 4.63
N GLN A 562 1.26 -31.66 5.73
CA GLN A 562 1.73 -32.57 6.76
C GLN A 562 1.75 -34.04 6.31
N GLN A 563 0.71 -34.50 5.60
CA GLN A 563 0.54 -35.91 5.27
C GLN A 563 1.15 -36.31 3.93
N VAL A 564 1.40 -35.34 3.03
CA VAL A 564 1.91 -35.60 1.69
C VAL A 564 3.25 -34.89 1.46
N TRP A 565 3.28 -33.56 1.41
CA TRP A 565 4.47 -32.83 0.94
C TRP A 565 5.61 -32.88 1.94
N SER A 566 5.38 -32.47 3.18
CA SER A 566 6.39 -32.50 4.24
C SER A 566 6.81 -33.92 4.60
N LYS A 567 5.87 -34.87 4.52
CA LYS A 567 6.18 -36.30 4.74
C LYS A 567 7.08 -36.85 3.62
N ALA A 568 6.76 -36.57 2.36
CA ALA A 568 7.57 -36.98 1.22
C ALA A 568 9.00 -36.41 1.29
N VAL A 569 9.16 -35.14 1.69
CA VAL A 569 10.49 -34.51 1.84
C VAL A 569 11.29 -35.09 3.00
N LYS A 570 10.63 -35.50 4.08
CA LYS A 570 11.26 -36.06 5.29
C LYS A 570 11.56 -37.56 5.18
N ASP A 571 10.91 -38.27 4.26
CA ASP A 571 11.12 -39.71 4.03
C ASP A 571 12.39 -39.96 3.22
N THR A 572 13.53 -39.82 3.89
CA THR A 572 14.84 -40.02 3.26
C THR A 572 15.05 -41.47 2.74
N VAL A 573 14.42 -42.44 3.37
CA VAL A 573 14.51 -43.85 2.96
C VAL A 573 13.69 -44.09 1.70
N GLY A 574 12.45 -43.59 1.66
CA GLY A 574 11.61 -43.66 0.46
C GLY A 574 12.21 -42.89 -0.73
N LEU A 575 12.77 -41.69 -0.48
CA LEU A 575 13.44 -40.90 -1.50
C LEU A 575 14.67 -41.64 -2.08
N GLN A 576 15.48 -42.29 -1.24
CA GLN A 576 16.60 -43.07 -1.69
C GLN A 576 16.14 -44.30 -2.49
N ALA A 577 15.13 -45.00 -2.04
CA ALA A 577 14.56 -46.15 -2.77
C ALA A 577 13.96 -45.72 -4.10
N TYR A 578 13.22 -44.62 -4.14
CA TYR A 578 12.68 -44.09 -5.38
C TYR A 578 13.76 -43.66 -6.35
N TYR A 579 14.80 -42.95 -5.88
CA TYR A 579 15.94 -42.58 -6.70
C TYR A 579 16.67 -43.81 -7.26
N ALA A 580 16.90 -44.85 -6.43
CA ALA A 580 17.55 -46.07 -6.89
C ALA A 580 16.75 -46.79 -7.97
N ALA A 581 15.41 -46.80 -7.87
CA ALA A 581 14.53 -47.41 -8.86
C ALA A 581 14.40 -46.60 -10.16
N HIS A 582 14.57 -45.27 -10.08
CA HIS A 582 14.35 -44.34 -11.17
C HIS A 582 15.58 -43.51 -11.53
N ALA A 583 16.80 -44.02 -11.23
CA ALA A 583 18.05 -43.28 -11.42
C ALA A 583 18.23 -42.75 -12.85
N ASN A 584 17.72 -43.48 -13.84
CA ASN A 584 17.81 -43.08 -15.25
C ASN A 584 16.95 -41.85 -15.57
N ASP A 585 15.86 -41.61 -14.83
CA ASP A 585 14.98 -40.47 -15.03
C ASP A 585 15.61 -39.13 -14.56
N PHE A 586 16.62 -39.24 -13.70
CA PHE A 586 17.40 -38.13 -13.14
C PHE A 586 18.79 -37.95 -13.79
N MET A 587 19.08 -38.71 -14.83
CA MET A 587 20.35 -38.56 -15.55
C MET A 587 20.37 -37.25 -16.33
N HIS A 588 21.43 -36.51 -16.15
CA HIS A 588 21.66 -35.35 -17.01
C HIS A 588 21.93 -35.78 -18.43
N PRO A 589 21.51 -35.04 -19.44
CA PRO A 589 21.97 -35.24 -20.80
C PRO A 589 23.51 -35.17 -20.85
N VAL A 590 24.11 -35.78 -21.88
CA VAL A 590 25.58 -35.75 -22.07
C VAL A 590 26.04 -34.28 -21.98
N ARG A 591 27.00 -34.05 -21.08
CA ARG A 591 27.64 -32.74 -20.89
C ARG A 591 29.11 -32.82 -21.32
N TYR A 592 29.51 -31.75 -21.95
CA TYR A 592 30.89 -31.54 -22.38
C TYR A 592 31.55 -30.56 -21.43
N GLU A 593 32.62 -30.96 -20.77
CA GLU A 593 33.47 -30.03 -20.02
C GLU A 593 34.49 -29.47 -20.99
N ALA A 594 34.40 -28.20 -21.30
CA ALA A 594 35.19 -27.59 -22.37
C ALA A 594 35.51 -26.13 -22.11
N ASP A 595 36.59 -25.65 -22.73
CA ASP A 595 36.90 -24.25 -22.89
C ASP A 595 36.44 -23.80 -24.30
N ILE A 596 35.53 -22.87 -24.38
CA ILE A 596 35.04 -22.29 -25.63
C ILE A 596 35.81 -21.00 -25.91
N TYR A 597 36.54 -20.98 -27.01
CA TYR A 597 37.34 -19.85 -27.45
C TYR A 597 36.60 -19.11 -28.55
N THR A 598 35.94 -17.98 -28.22
CA THR A 598 35.25 -17.13 -29.19
C THR A 598 36.22 -16.10 -29.75
N CYS A 599 36.44 -16.14 -31.05
CA CYS A 599 37.42 -15.31 -31.75
C CYS A 599 36.70 -14.29 -32.66
N ALA A 600 37.18 -13.06 -32.73
CA ALA A 600 36.59 -11.98 -33.52
C ALA A 600 36.55 -12.26 -35.05
N ASN A 601 37.47 -13.10 -35.56
CA ASN A 601 37.50 -13.50 -36.96
C ASN A 601 38.38 -14.73 -37.16
N ALA A 602 38.36 -15.29 -38.36
CA ALA A 602 39.12 -16.50 -38.73
C ALA A 602 40.65 -16.38 -38.53
N ALA A 603 41.22 -15.20 -38.76
CA ALA A 603 42.66 -14.97 -38.58
C ALA A 603 43.04 -15.05 -37.08
N VAL A 604 42.24 -14.49 -36.23
CA VAL A 604 42.38 -14.55 -34.77
C VAL A 604 42.19 -16.00 -34.27
N ALA A 605 41.23 -16.74 -34.83
CA ALA A 605 41.00 -18.13 -34.49
C ALA A 605 42.22 -19.00 -34.85
N GLU A 606 42.83 -18.80 -36.01
CA GLU A 606 44.04 -19.51 -36.41
C GLU A 606 45.27 -19.14 -35.54
N GLN A 607 45.40 -17.86 -35.18
CA GLN A 607 46.44 -17.43 -34.23
C GLN A 607 46.24 -18.10 -32.86
N THR A 608 45.01 -18.06 -32.35
CA THR A 608 44.63 -18.67 -31.05
C THR A 608 44.94 -20.16 -31.07
N ARG A 609 44.56 -20.86 -32.14
CA ARG A 609 44.84 -22.29 -32.33
C ARG A 609 46.34 -22.60 -32.32
N LYS A 610 47.17 -21.80 -32.98
CA LYS A 610 48.65 -21.96 -32.96
C LYS A 610 49.22 -21.80 -31.56
N LEU A 611 48.70 -20.85 -30.78
CA LEU A 611 49.14 -20.61 -29.41
C LEU A 611 48.69 -21.76 -28.48
N LEU A 612 47.46 -22.25 -28.64
CA LEU A 612 46.94 -23.40 -27.91
C LEU A 612 47.75 -24.66 -28.16
N LYS A 613 48.16 -24.92 -29.42
CA LYS A 613 49.07 -26.03 -29.78
C LYS A 613 50.47 -25.89 -29.16
N LYS A 614 50.92 -24.67 -28.87
CA LYS A 614 52.18 -24.39 -28.16
C LYS A 614 52.03 -24.43 -26.62
N GLY A 615 50.86 -24.83 -26.14
CA GLY A 615 50.58 -25.00 -24.69
C GLY A 615 50.16 -23.75 -23.96
N LYS A 616 49.98 -22.57 -24.62
CA LYS A 616 49.51 -21.37 -23.97
C LYS A 616 48.04 -21.51 -23.58
N ARG A 617 47.68 -21.09 -22.35
CA ARG A 617 46.31 -21.17 -21.79
C ARG A 617 46.04 -19.93 -20.93
N GLY A 618 44.76 -19.74 -20.52
CA GLY A 618 44.34 -18.74 -19.58
C GLY A 618 44.80 -17.34 -19.92
N GLU A 619 45.26 -16.57 -18.92
CA GLU A 619 45.71 -15.18 -19.09
C GLU A 619 46.86 -15.00 -20.08
N GLU A 620 47.78 -15.96 -20.15
CA GLU A 620 48.90 -15.89 -21.10
C GLU A 620 48.39 -15.91 -22.55
N LEU A 621 47.39 -16.72 -22.84
CA LEU A 621 46.76 -16.79 -24.16
C LEU A 621 45.97 -15.52 -24.44
N LEU A 622 45.14 -15.07 -23.48
CA LEU A 622 44.36 -13.86 -23.61
C LEU A 622 45.25 -12.63 -23.88
N ASN A 623 46.31 -12.47 -23.09
CA ASN A 623 47.24 -11.35 -23.25
C ASN A 623 47.98 -11.40 -24.60
N ALA A 624 48.28 -12.58 -25.13
CA ALA A 624 48.96 -12.71 -26.40
C ALA A 624 48.04 -12.39 -27.59
N VAL A 625 46.75 -12.78 -27.53
CA VAL A 625 45.77 -12.58 -28.60
C VAL A 625 45.10 -11.22 -28.54
N ASN A 626 44.80 -10.74 -27.32
CA ASN A 626 44.12 -9.50 -27.08
C ASN A 626 45.04 -8.26 -27.04
N LYS A 627 46.30 -8.41 -27.45
CA LYS A 627 47.29 -7.34 -27.42
C LYS A 627 46.84 -6.05 -28.17
N THR A 628 46.08 -6.22 -29.25
CA THR A 628 45.61 -5.10 -30.10
C THR A 628 44.15 -4.71 -29.80
N SER A 629 43.33 -5.62 -29.28
CA SER A 629 41.93 -5.38 -28.89
C SER A 629 41.51 -6.46 -27.91
N ALA A 630 40.84 -6.04 -26.83
CA ALA A 630 40.25 -6.93 -25.82
C ALA A 630 39.10 -7.79 -26.39
N LEU A 631 38.56 -7.43 -27.55
CA LEU A 631 37.50 -8.17 -28.23
C LEU A 631 38.00 -9.28 -29.18
N ASN A 632 39.31 -9.45 -29.34
CA ASN A 632 39.84 -10.47 -30.26
C ASN A 632 39.52 -11.89 -29.78
N LEU A 633 39.63 -12.17 -28.48
CA LEU A 633 39.42 -13.49 -27.92
C LEU A 633 38.68 -13.40 -26.60
N ASN A 634 37.55 -14.11 -26.50
CA ASN A 634 36.88 -14.44 -25.25
C ASN A 634 36.97 -15.93 -24.96
N VAL A 635 37.03 -16.29 -23.68
CA VAL A 635 37.11 -17.68 -23.23
C VAL A 635 36.07 -17.97 -22.19
N GLU A 636 35.23 -18.96 -22.46
CA GLU A 636 34.20 -19.45 -21.53
C GLU A 636 34.58 -20.91 -21.14
N SER A 637 34.84 -21.13 -19.85
CA SER A 637 35.08 -22.48 -19.31
C SER A 637 33.84 -22.98 -18.57
N GLY A 638 33.40 -24.21 -18.86
CA GLY A 638 32.20 -24.74 -18.22
C GLY A 638 31.79 -26.14 -18.66
N LYS A 639 30.60 -26.53 -18.25
CA LYS A 639 29.95 -27.80 -18.62
C LYS A 639 28.65 -27.50 -19.32
N TRP A 640 28.55 -27.78 -20.59
CA TRP A 640 27.39 -27.53 -21.43
C TRP A 640 26.84 -28.81 -22.04
N ASN A 641 25.56 -28.82 -22.36
CA ASN A 641 24.97 -29.84 -23.21
C ASN A 641 24.84 -29.35 -24.67
N ALA A 642 24.48 -30.27 -25.56
CA ALA A 642 24.33 -29.93 -26.98
C ALA A 642 23.09 -29.05 -27.30
N GLU A 643 22.15 -28.86 -26.37
CA GLU A 643 21.01 -27.93 -26.52
C GLU A 643 21.46 -26.52 -26.20
N GLU A 644 22.31 -26.35 -25.19
CA GLU A 644 22.88 -25.04 -24.79
C GLU A 644 23.92 -24.53 -25.80
N LYS A 645 24.75 -25.45 -26.34
CA LYS A 645 25.80 -25.14 -27.33
C LYS A 645 25.72 -26.15 -28.48
N PRO A 646 24.93 -25.92 -29.53
CA PRO A 646 24.65 -26.88 -30.60
C PRO A 646 25.90 -27.39 -31.34
N PHE A 647 26.95 -26.57 -31.41
CA PHE A 647 28.23 -26.95 -32.06
C PHE A 647 29.02 -28.01 -31.28
N LEU A 648 28.65 -28.35 -30.05
CA LEU A 648 29.21 -29.44 -29.29
C LEU A 648 28.65 -30.82 -29.74
N LYS A 649 27.54 -30.82 -30.48
CA LYS A 649 26.92 -32.06 -30.97
C LYS A 649 27.85 -32.81 -31.88
N GLY A 650 28.16 -34.04 -31.51
CA GLY A 650 29.03 -34.94 -32.29
C GLY A 650 30.51 -34.89 -31.95
N ILE A 651 30.94 -34.10 -30.96
CA ILE A 651 32.28 -34.19 -30.41
C ILE A 651 32.36 -35.44 -29.54
N THR A 652 33.16 -36.40 -29.94
CA THR A 652 33.28 -37.70 -29.26
C THR A 652 34.65 -37.92 -28.59
N THR A 653 35.65 -37.11 -28.93
CA THR A 653 37.00 -37.23 -28.41
C THR A 653 37.48 -35.95 -27.74
N PRO A 654 38.14 -36.06 -26.57
CA PRO A 654 38.77 -34.90 -25.92
C PRO A 654 39.89 -34.34 -26.83
N GLY A 655 39.97 -33.00 -26.84
CA GLY A 655 41.01 -32.29 -27.55
C GLY A 655 40.55 -30.98 -28.17
N LEU A 656 41.42 -30.38 -28.98
CA LEU A 656 41.13 -29.15 -29.69
C LEU A 656 40.29 -29.45 -30.94
N SER A 657 39.03 -29.06 -30.93
CA SER A 657 38.10 -29.23 -32.05
C SER A 657 38.51 -28.43 -33.32
N SER A 658 37.87 -28.70 -34.47
CA SER A 658 37.84 -27.77 -35.61
C SER A 658 37.19 -26.43 -35.21
N ASN A 659 37.40 -25.40 -36.03
CA ASN A 659 36.68 -24.14 -35.85
C ASN A 659 35.22 -24.33 -36.27
N PHE A 660 34.34 -23.61 -35.60
CA PHE A 660 32.91 -23.52 -35.93
C PHE A 660 32.59 -22.03 -36.19
N ASP A 661 31.82 -21.76 -37.20
CA ASP A 661 31.27 -20.42 -37.41
C ASP A 661 29.91 -20.34 -36.72
N VAL A 662 29.75 -19.35 -35.84
CA VAL A 662 28.54 -19.11 -35.07
C VAL A 662 28.16 -17.67 -35.28
N GLU A 663 26.96 -17.46 -35.77
CA GLU A 663 26.37 -16.12 -35.99
C GLU A 663 27.18 -15.19 -36.92
N GLY A 664 27.85 -15.79 -37.92
CA GLY A 664 28.66 -15.02 -38.90
C GLY A 664 30.03 -14.65 -38.41
#